data_12b0527b9ce0821a3e6f80660e7148d7
#
_entry.id   12b0527b9ce0821a3e6f80660e7148d7
#
_cell.length_a   1.000
_cell.length_b   1.000
_cell.length_c   1.000
_cell.angle_alpha   90.00
_cell.angle_beta   90.00
_cell.angle_gamma   90.00
#
_symmetry.space_group_name_H-M   'P 1'
#
loop_
_entity.id
_entity.type
_entity.pdbx_description
1 polymer ?
#
loop_
_entity_poly.entity_id
_entity_poly.type
_entity_poly.pdbx_seq_one_letter_code
_entity_poly.pdbx_strand_id
1 'polypeptide(L)'
;MEESAMKKFRLLALVLALLMVVPFVASCTDKKDDNTTTAADSKGTETGDTTSAGDKVKGDIDPADAVDHKDFTSVYDMIGSKVTIDMVTEDEEGLAWVTVDGVKYELGMDFLSMAMVYRTDVPANSEKYKTADDVYNEWWKLYIQRWNYLVPEIPLYSNQYFDLYNAKIDGFVTTPYWGPADAIVAAKVTTADNSVILGSATDLSGSFRNSSWGKSNPGSSDLDIQNLTSGYATIMTNKDGSYSWNEGVVDGTPASKVNEDGTLTFTIKIKKDLKFSDNSAINAKNYIAALLSNSTPVGAAAGGSGTAGQTVVGFAEFSAYDGTNDGKEVGDKNKVTATKFFKGVQLLDDYTFAVTYTSDYAGYYYSIVNAGFSPDPLPLYLGSEGAIVVDEATKACGLNDAFYAKVTENGAETYKVAGEIVANMKWNSALPYSGPYVVSNYDDNTHTATLKLNPVYPGDSFRGKASIATITYVKLVDETQMDMFKQGQVDVIAGITGGDATKAALKIVNDNPDKYKETHYDRAGYGKLGFRCDFGSTSFASVRRAIMLTINRNEFAQTFTGGYGSVVHGPYYEGSAAYKAVKDTIKLNVYTYSVQSAIDELVDGGWIYNEKGEKFDAAKDTVRYKKLSGYELSSDNLKFKSTDGKYSVIKLDGEYYMPLVVNWYGTQPNDVTNQLVTAWQTAKAAKDIGMYITYTSTEFNPGIYGELYRMEENGYDGTPKLNAINFATGFTSAVYDYAFNWTLNQNLYNDYNTAHLMDEADFYEKYTK
;
A
#
# COMPACT_ATOMS: atom_id res chain seq x y z
N MET A 1 7.34 -18.69 16.55
CA MET A 1 7.67 -17.26 16.47
C MET A 1 7.80 -16.79 15.04
N GLU A 2 8.35 -17.57 14.13
CA GLU A 2 8.19 -17.27 12.70
C GLU A 2 6.72 -17.17 12.31
N GLU A 3 5.89 -18.10 12.73
CA GLU A 3 4.44 -18.03 12.47
C GLU A 3 3.72 -16.91 13.24
N SER A 4 4.20 -16.52 14.44
CA SER A 4 3.64 -15.39 15.20
C SER A 4 4.27 -14.05 14.81
N ALA A 5 5.52 -14.03 14.39
CA ALA A 5 6.14 -12.86 13.76
C ALA A 5 5.54 -12.64 12.36
N MET A 6 5.36 -13.69 11.57
CA MET A 6 4.63 -13.65 10.31
C MET A 6 3.17 -13.20 10.49
N LYS A 7 2.45 -13.67 11.50
CA LYS A 7 1.08 -13.22 11.79
C LYS A 7 1.01 -11.74 12.16
N LYS A 8 2.01 -11.22 12.87
CA LYS A 8 2.11 -9.77 13.21
C LYS A 8 2.55 -8.92 12.04
N PHE A 9 3.43 -9.43 11.18
CA PHE A 9 3.79 -8.78 9.90
C PHE A 9 2.57 -8.64 8.99
N ARG A 10 1.72 -9.66 8.95
CA ARG A 10 0.48 -9.68 8.16
C ARG A 10 -0.52 -8.60 8.57
N LEU A 11 -0.68 -8.34 9.89
CA LEU A 11 -1.57 -7.29 10.38
C LEU A 11 -1.12 -5.88 9.97
N LEU A 12 0.16 -5.68 9.74
CA LEU A 12 0.74 -4.39 9.41
C LEU A 12 0.64 -4.02 7.94
N ALA A 13 0.73 -5.00 7.03
CA ALA A 13 0.44 -4.78 5.63
C ALA A 13 -0.97 -4.23 5.47
N LEU A 14 -1.88 -4.71 6.30
CA LEU A 14 -3.25 -4.18 6.34
C LEU A 14 -3.27 -2.69 6.69
N VAL A 15 -2.45 -2.24 7.62
CA VAL A 15 -2.38 -0.83 8.04
C VAL A 15 -1.66 0.04 7.00
N LEU A 16 -0.57 -0.45 6.40
CA LEU A 16 0.11 0.28 5.31
C LEU A 16 -0.68 0.24 4.00
N ALA A 17 -1.30 -0.89 3.66
CA ALA A 17 -2.22 -0.98 2.53
C ALA A 17 -3.50 -0.15 2.76
N LEU A 18 -4.00 -0.07 3.99
CA LEU A 18 -5.10 0.84 4.37
C LEU A 18 -4.66 2.32 4.27
N LEU A 19 -3.44 2.66 4.65
CA LEU A 19 -2.90 4.02 4.46
C LEU A 19 -2.70 4.38 2.98
N MET A 20 -2.45 3.39 2.11
CA MET A 20 -2.37 3.59 0.67
C MET A 20 -3.74 3.58 -0.05
N VAL A 21 -4.80 3.11 0.60
CA VAL A 21 -6.13 2.91 0.00
C VAL A 21 -7.18 3.91 0.51
N VAL A 22 -6.92 4.58 1.64
CA VAL A 22 -7.87 5.49 2.31
C VAL A 22 -8.36 6.70 1.49
N PRO A 23 -7.71 7.20 0.43
CA PRO A 23 -8.32 8.25 -0.38
C PRO A 23 -9.53 7.81 -1.23
N PHE A 24 -9.92 6.52 -1.21
CA PHE A 24 -10.84 5.98 -2.22
C PHE A 24 -12.20 5.48 -1.74
N VAL A 25 -12.52 5.57 -0.46
CA VAL A 25 -13.80 5.06 0.06
C VAL A 25 -14.85 6.16 0.27
N ALA A 26 -14.60 7.36 -0.17
CA ALA A 26 -15.53 8.48 -0.04
C ALA A 26 -16.51 8.58 -1.22
N SER A 27 -17.27 7.54 -1.52
CA SER A 27 -18.51 7.67 -2.30
C SER A 27 -19.31 6.37 -2.27
N CYS A 28 -19.90 6.03 -1.15
CA CYS A 28 -21.07 5.14 -1.09
C CYS A 28 -21.84 5.43 0.18
N THR A 29 -22.94 6.15 0.06
CA THR A 29 -23.92 6.42 1.11
C THR A 29 -24.64 5.14 1.50
N ASP A 30 -24.56 4.80 2.77
CA ASP A 30 -25.45 3.83 3.41
C ASP A 30 -26.89 4.35 3.41
N LYS A 31 -27.78 3.73 2.65
CA LYS A 31 -29.19 3.70 2.97
C LYS A 31 -29.47 2.48 3.85
N LYS A 32 -29.64 2.73 5.14
CA LYS A 32 -30.32 1.79 6.03
C LYS A 32 -31.77 1.73 5.64
N ASP A 33 -32.24 0.59 5.14
CA ASP A 33 -33.60 0.18 5.25
C ASP A 33 -33.72 -0.95 6.28
N ASP A 34 -34.33 -0.60 7.41
CA ASP A 34 -34.78 -1.56 8.42
C ASP A 34 -35.86 -2.48 7.81
N ASN A 35 -35.58 -3.76 7.76
CA ASN A 35 -36.65 -4.76 7.81
C ASN A 35 -36.18 -6.03 8.51
N THR A 36 -36.54 -6.12 9.76
CA THR A 36 -36.56 -7.34 10.57
C THR A 36 -37.51 -8.36 9.99
N THR A 37 -37.01 -9.55 9.67
CA THR A 37 -37.84 -10.76 9.71
C THR A 37 -37.06 -11.93 10.26
N THR A 38 -37.69 -12.54 11.22
CA THR A 38 -37.33 -13.60 12.13
C THR A 38 -36.86 -14.89 11.47
N ALA A 39 -35.88 -15.51 12.15
CA ALA A 39 -35.41 -16.87 11.94
C ALA A 39 -36.49 -17.94 12.16
N ALA A 40 -36.46 -18.97 11.40
CA ALA A 40 -37.10 -20.24 11.72
C ALA A 40 -36.07 -21.38 11.58
N ASP A 41 -35.83 -22.03 12.71
CA ASP A 41 -35.13 -23.28 12.84
C ASP A 41 -35.71 -24.39 11.98
N SER A 42 -34.85 -25.18 11.35
CA SER A 42 -35.16 -26.57 11.03
C SER A 42 -33.97 -27.46 11.20
N LYS A 43 -33.99 -28.21 12.28
CA LYS A 43 -33.19 -29.43 12.47
C LYS A 43 -33.64 -30.49 11.46
N GLY A 44 -32.71 -31.13 10.79
CA GLY A 44 -32.92 -32.32 9.97
C GLY A 44 -31.79 -33.32 10.19
N THR A 45 -32.18 -34.41 10.75
CA THR A 45 -31.56 -35.65 11.19
C THR A 45 -30.57 -36.29 10.23
N GLU A 46 -29.51 -36.78 10.82
CA GLU A 46 -28.61 -37.83 10.25
C GLU A 46 -29.36 -39.16 9.97
N THR A 47 -29.06 -39.76 8.84
CA THR A 47 -29.16 -41.20 8.69
C THR A 47 -28.02 -41.70 7.78
N GLY A 48 -27.38 -42.73 8.27
CA GLY A 48 -26.11 -43.26 7.82
C GLY A 48 -26.11 -44.06 6.51
N ASP A 49 -24.90 -44.12 6.09
CA ASP A 49 -24.14 -45.24 5.53
C ASP A 49 -24.77 -46.20 4.54
N THR A 50 -24.25 -46.17 3.33
CA THR A 50 -23.85 -47.38 2.60
C THR A 50 -22.80 -47.02 1.55
N THR A 51 -21.58 -47.54 1.77
CA THR A 51 -20.51 -47.61 0.78
C THR A 51 -20.93 -48.45 -0.41
N SER A 52 -21.08 -47.81 -1.57
CA SER A 52 -20.93 -48.47 -2.86
C SER A 52 -19.71 -47.83 -3.54
N ALA A 53 -18.80 -48.66 -4.04
CA ALA A 53 -17.72 -48.23 -4.93
C ALA A 53 -18.38 -47.64 -6.19
N GLY A 54 -18.73 -46.36 -6.13
CA GLY A 54 -19.36 -45.60 -7.20
C GLY A 54 -18.34 -44.74 -7.88
N ASP A 55 -18.44 -44.70 -9.14
CA ASP A 55 -17.73 -43.91 -10.15
C ASP A 55 -16.98 -42.67 -9.58
N LYS A 56 -15.63 -42.69 -9.75
CA LYS A 56 -14.82 -41.52 -9.46
C LYS A 56 -15.43 -40.31 -10.18
N VAL A 57 -15.86 -39.33 -9.43
CA VAL A 57 -16.38 -38.08 -9.95
C VAL A 57 -15.27 -37.45 -10.81
N LYS A 58 -15.62 -37.09 -12.04
CA LYS A 58 -14.73 -36.41 -12.99
C LYS A 58 -14.13 -35.19 -12.31
N GLY A 59 -12.86 -35.27 -11.88
CA GLY A 59 -12.20 -34.18 -11.17
C GLY A 59 -11.54 -34.50 -9.82
N ASP A 60 -11.60 -35.76 -9.34
CA ASP A 60 -10.84 -36.19 -8.16
C ASP A 60 -9.34 -36.22 -8.50
N ILE A 61 -8.59 -35.33 -7.90
CA ILE A 61 -7.15 -35.18 -8.08
C ILE A 61 -6.43 -35.91 -6.97
N ASP A 62 -5.41 -36.70 -7.34
CA ASP A 62 -4.57 -37.35 -6.36
C ASP A 62 -3.67 -36.30 -5.67
N PRO A 63 -3.74 -36.12 -4.34
CA PRO A 63 -2.84 -35.22 -3.62
C PRO A 63 -1.35 -35.48 -3.85
N ALA A 64 -0.99 -36.71 -4.25
CA ALA A 64 0.39 -37.06 -4.59
C ALA A 64 0.90 -36.39 -5.89
N ASP A 65 0.00 -35.90 -6.73
CA ASP A 65 0.36 -35.17 -7.96
C ASP A 65 0.70 -33.68 -7.69
N ALA A 66 0.53 -33.20 -6.42
CA ALA A 66 0.77 -31.82 -6.04
C ALA A 66 2.23 -31.57 -5.64
N VAL A 67 2.74 -30.39 -5.95
CA VAL A 67 4.10 -29.94 -5.64
C VAL A 67 4.07 -28.84 -4.56
N ASP A 68 5.01 -28.91 -3.62
CA ASP A 68 5.26 -27.87 -2.63
C ASP A 68 6.46 -27.03 -3.09
N HIS A 69 6.23 -25.75 -3.38
CA HIS A 69 7.21 -24.82 -3.95
C HIS A 69 8.04 -24.08 -2.89
N LYS A 70 8.22 -24.62 -1.68
CA LYS A 70 8.89 -23.94 -0.56
C LYS A 70 10.39 -23.72 -0.73
N ASP A 71 11.04 -24.45 -1.64
CA ASP A 71 12.50 -24.44 -1.79
C ASP A 71 12.97 -23.64 -3.02
N PHE A 72 12.22 -22.60 -3.41
CA PHE A 72 12.59 -21.75 -4.54
C PHE A 72 13.80 -20.89 -4.21
N THR A 73 14.87 -20.96 -5.02
CA THR A 73 16.03 -20.06 -4.97
C THR A 73 15.96 -19.10 -6.14
N SER A 74 15.86 -17.81 -5.89
CA SER A 74 15.73 -16.80 -6.94
C SER A 74 17.03 -16.62 -7.72
N VAL A 75 16.92 -16.14 -8.97
CA VAL A 75 18.12 -15.79 -9.77
C VAL A 75 18.93 -14.70 -9.07
N TYR A 76 18.28 -13.78 -8.32
CA TYR A 76 19.00 -12.78 -7.53
C TYR A 76 19.88 -13.40 -6.43
N ASP A 77 19.38 -14.40 -5.70
CA ASP A 77 20.15 -15.10 -4.67
C ASP A 77 21.37 -15.82 -5.27
N MET A 78 21.23 -16.33 -6.50
CA MET A 78 22.30 -17.05 -7.20
C MET A 78 23.42 -16.16 -7.72
N ILE A 79 23.08 -15.05 -8.34
CA ILE A 79 24.04 -14.21 -9.10
C ILE A 79 23.97 -12.71 -8.77
N GLY A 80 23.00 -12.23 -7.99
CA GLY A 80 22.78 -10.79 -7.79
C GLY A 80 24.00 -10.03 -7.28
N SER A 81 24.81 -10.65 -6.42
CA SER A 81 26.06 -10.05 -5.92
C SER A 81 27.13 -9.82 -7.01
N LYS A 82 27.04 -10.51 -8.14
CA LYS A 82 28.00 -10.44 -9.26
C LYS A 82 27.56 -9.50 -10.38
N VAL A 83 26.32 -9.03 -10.38
CA VAL A 83 25.73 -8.28 -11.49
C VAL A 83 25.76 -6.78 -11.20
N THR A 84 26.21 -6.02 -12.18
CA THR A 84 26.12 -4.55 -12.23
C THR A 84 25.32 -4.15 -13.47
N ILE A 85 24.77 -2.94 -13.46
CA ILE A 85 23.85 -2.48 -14.52
C ILE A 85 24.49 -2.45 -15.92
N ASP A 86 25.78 -2.22 -16.02
CA ASP A 86 26.54 -2.19 -17.28
C ASP A 86 26.76 -3.57 -17.92
N MET A 87 26.51 -4.66 -17.17
CA MET A 87 26.53 -6.04 -17.68
C MET A 87 25.23 -6.44 -18.37
N VAL A 88 24.13 -5.68 -18.14
CA VAL A 88 22.79 -6.03 -18.59
C VAL A 88 22.59 -5.64 -20.05
N THR A 89 21.95 -6.53 -20.81
CA THR A 89 21.54 -6.29 -22.19
C THR A 89 20.03 -6.45 -22.32
N GLU A 90 19.43 -5.71 -23.25
CA GLU A 90 18.01 -5.85 -23.59
C GLU A 90 17.85 -6.57 -24.93
N ASP A 91 16.82 -7.40 -25.04
CA ASP A 91 16.38 -7.96 -26.33
C ASP A 91 15.44 -7.00 -27.09
N GLU A 92 14.87 -7.49 -28.21
CA GLU A 92 13.97 -6.71 -29.06
C GLU A 92 12.67 -6.34 -28.33
N GLU A 93 12.23 -7.17 -27.37
CA GLU A 93 11.02 -6.97 -26.57
C GLU A 93 11.27 -6.10 -25.33
N GLY A 94 12.56 -5.76 -25.05
CA GLY A 94 12.96 -4.96 -23.90
C GLY A 94 13.17 -5.78 -22.64
N LEU A 95 13.24 -7.11 -22.73
CA LEU A 95 13.52 -7.99 -21.61
C LEU A 95 15.03 -7.98 -21.29
N ALA A 96 15.35 -8.06 -20.02
CA ALA A 96 16.71 -7.90 -19.50
C ALA A 96 17.45 -9.25 -19.40
N TRP A 97 18.69 -9.28 -19.85
CA TRP A 97 19.55 -10.46 -19.85
C TRP A 97 20.95 -10.14 -19.32
N VAL A 98 21.56 -11.11 -18.64
CA VAL A 98 22.96 -11.01 -18.20
C VAL A 98 23.70 -12.31 -18.44
N THR A 99 25.01 -12.24 -18.70
CA THR A 99 25.87 -13.43 -18.76
C THR A 99 26.83 -13.41 -17.56
N VAL A 100 26.74 -14.41 -16.70
CA VAL A 100 27.60 -14.58 -15.52
C VAL A 100 28.25 -15.96 -15.60
N ASP A 101 29.57 -16.00 -15.46
CA ASP A 101 30.37 -17.24 -15.51
C ASP A 101 30.10 -18.10 -16.78
N GLY A 102 29.76 -17.45 -17.91
CA GLY A 102 29.46 -18.09 -19.20
C GLY A 102 28.03 -18.60 -19.34
N VAL A 103 27.17 -18.42 -18.35
CA VAL A 103 25.75 -18.77 -18.38
C VAL A 103 24.92 -17.51 -18.62
N LYS A 104 23.99 -17.57 -19.56
CA LYS A 104 23.04 -16.46 -19.86
C LYS A 104 21.79 -16.63 -19.02
N TYR A 105 21.43 -15.59 -18.28
CA TYR A 105 20.23 -15.53 -17.41
C TYR A 105 19.29 -14.45 -17.92
N GLU A 106 18.00 -14.76 -17.98
CA GLU A 106 16.94 -13.76 -18.05
C GLU A 106 16.71 -13.18 -16.66
N LEU A 107 16.56 -11.85 -16.56
CA LEU A 107 16.34 -11.16 -15.29
C LEU A 107 14.84 -11.00 -15.03
N GLY A 108 14.32 -11.82 -14.16
CA GLY A 108 12.90 -11.80 -13.74
C GLY A 108 12.56 -10.64 -12.79
N MET A 109 11.29 -10.58 -12.40
CA MET A 109 10.77 -9.54 -11.50
C MET A 109 11.49 -9.51 -10.16
N ASP A 110 11.78 -10.68 -9.58
CA ASP A 110 12.49 -10.78 -8.30
C ASP A 110 13.89 -10.18 -8.38
N PHE A 111 14.62 -10.52 -9.45
CA PHE A 111 15.95 -9.97 -9.67
C PHE A 111 15.90 -8.45 -9.83
N LEU A 112 15.03 -7.97 -10.72
CA LEU A 112 14.95 -6.56 -11.10
C LEU A 112 14.52 -5.68 -9.92
N SER A 113 13.56 -6.13 -9.10
CA SER A 113 13.13 -5.38 -7.91
C SER A 113 14.24 -5.26 -6.87
N MET A 114 14.97 -6.36 -6.63
CA MET A 114 16.11 -6.35 -5.70
C MET A 114 17.29 -5.54 -6.23
N ALA A 115 17.60 -5.67 -7.51
CA ALA A 115 18.67 -4.91 -8.13
C ALA A 115 18.39 -3.41 -8.10
N MET A 116 17.15 -3.01 -8.36
CA MET A 116 16.69 -1.61 -8.33
C MET A 116 16.98 -0.93 -6.99
N VAL A 117 16.82 -1.62 -5.87
CA VAL A 117 16.98 -1.04 -4.53
C VAL A 117 18.32 -1.34 -3.86
N TYR A 118 19.07 -2.36 -4.31
CA TYR A 118 20.34 -2.78 -3.68
C TYR A 118 21.56 -2.72 -4.60
N ARG A 119 21.39 -2.50 -5.90
CA ARG A 119 22.48 -2.49 -6.88
C ARG A 119 22.61 -1.14 -7.58
N THR A 120 22.54 -0.07 -6.80
CA THR A 120 22.58 1.32 -7.29
C THR A 120 23.99 1.92 -7.32
N ASP A 121 25.02 1.11 -7.04
CA ASP A 121 26.41 1.56 -7.15
C ASP A 121 26.76 1.91 -8.60
N VAL A 122 27.36 3.08 -8.78
CA VAL A 122 27.80 3.55 -10.10
C VAL A 122 28.99 2.69 -10.56
N PRO A 123 28.92 2.02 -11.74
CA PRO A 123 30.02 1.22 -12.23
C PRO A 123 31.28 2.07 -12.44
N ALA A 124 32.44 1.52 -12.10
CA ALA A 124 33.72 2.22 -12.22
C ALA A 124 33.96 2.67 -13.68
N ASN A 125 34.28 3.95 -13.87
CA ASN A 125 34.55 4.57 -15.18
C ASN A 125 33.36 4.55 -16.16
N SER A 126 32.12 4.40 -15.68
CA SER A 126 30.95 4.48 -16.53
C SER A 126 30.83 5.86 -17.17
N GLU A 127 30.60 5.90 -18.50
CA GLU A 127 30.24 7.13 -19.20
C GLU A 127 28.72 7.39 -19.15
N LYS A 128 27.94 6.32 -19.03
CA LYS A 128 26.46 6.36 -19.04
C LYS A 128 25.88 6.72 -17.66
N TYR A 129 26.39 6.14 -16.59
CA TYR A 129 25.87 6.32 -15.24
C TYR A 129 26.82 7.20 -14.41
N LYS A 130 26.31 8.28 -13.78
CA LYS A 130 27.09 9.23 -12.99
C LYS A 130 26.67 9.25 -11.52
N THR A 131 25.42 8.89 -11.24
CA THR A 131 24.82 8.91 -9.91
C THR A 131 24.10 7.58 -9.61
N ALA A 132 23.81 7.32 -8.35
CA ALA A 132 22.97 6.20 -7.96
C ALA A 132 21.56 6.30 -8.59
N ASP A 133 21.04 7.52 -8.77
CA ASP A 133 19.75 7.74 -9.41
C ASP A 133 19.75 7.32 -10.89
N ASP A 134 20.86 7.53 -11.62
CA ASP A 134 20.98 7.06 -13.00
C ASP A 134 20.90 5.53 -13.07
N VAL A 135 21.56 4.85 -12.13
CA VAL A 135 21.55 3.39 -12.04
C VAL A 135 20.18 2.88 -11.62
N TYR A 136 19.58 3.51 -10.60
CA TYR A 136 18.22 3.19 -10.16
C TYR A 136 17.19 3.34 -11.29
N ASN A 137 17.23 4.44 -12.03
CA ASN A 137 16.29 4.70 -13.11
C ASN A 137 16.41 3.68 -14.26
N GLU A 138 17.61 3.18 -14.53
CA GLU A 138 17.80 2.12 -15.52
C GLU A 138 17.22 0.78 -15.04
N TRP A 139 17.48 0.37 -13.77
CA TRP A 139 16.85 -0.81 -13.19
C TRP A 139 15.32 -0.67 -13.16
N TRP A 140 14.82 0.51 -12.79
CA TRP A 140 13.41 0.83 -12.80
C TRP A 140 12.79 0.66 -14.20
N LYS A 141 13.46 1.14 -15.24
CA LYS A 141 13.03 0.95 -16.63
C LYS A 141 12.86 -0.53 -16.97
N LEU A 142 13.88 -1.34 -16.67
CA LEU A 142 13.88 -2.78 -16.96
C LEU A 142 12.77 -3.50 -16.17
N TYR A 143 12.57 -3.12 -14.91
CA TYR A 143 11.48 -3.63 -14.08
C TYR A 143 10.11 -3.32 -14.67
N ILE A 144 9.87 -2.09 -15.08
CA ILE A 144 8.58 -1.68 -15.69
C ILE A 144 8.34 -2.39 -17.02
N GLN A 145 9.37 -2.58 -17.85
CA GLN A 145 9.28 -3.34 -19.10
C GLN A 145 8.87 -4.80 -18.83
N ARG A 146 9.51 -5.45 -17.87
CA ARG A 146 9.18 -6.82 -17.45
C ARG A 146 7.74 -6.90 -16.90
N TRP A 147 7.36 -5.98 -16.03
CA TRP A 147 6.00 -5.90 -15.51
C TRP A 147 4.96 -5.74 -16.64
N ASN A 148 5.24 -4.86 -17.59
CA ASN A 148 4.35 -4.64 -18.75
C ASN A 148 4.23 -5.89 -19.63
N TYR A 149 5.29 -6.69 -19.76
CA TYR A 149 5.27 -7.97 -20.46
C TYR A 149 4.44 -9.02 -19.71
N LEU A 150 4.57 -9.11 -18.38
CA LEU A 150 3.90 -10.11 -17.54
C LEU A 150 2.43 -9.77 -17.25
N VAL A 151 2.05 -8.50 -17.27
CA VAL A 151 0.69 -8.03 -16.97
C VAL A 151 0.13 -8.60 -15.67
N PRO A 152 0.76 -8.40 -14.49
CA PRO A 152 0.23 -8.92 -13.22
C PRO A 152 -1.09 -8.25 -12.83
N GLU A 153 -1.37 -7.09 -13.40
CA GLU A 153 -2.64 -6.37 -13.31
C GLU A 153 -2.85 -5.49 -14.56
N ILE A 154 -4.08 -5.10 -14.79
CA ILE A 154 -4.46 -4.22 -15.90
C ILE A 154 -4.81 -2.85 -15.34
N PRO A 155 -4.01 -1.80 -15.59
CA PRO A 155 -4.44 -0.43 -15.35
C PRO A 155 -5.62 -0.10 -16.26
N LEU A 156 -6.76 0.21 -15.66
CA LEU A 156 -8.01 0.51 -16.40
C LEU A 156 -8.13 1.99 -16.74
N TYR A 157 -7.77 2.84 -15.76
CA TYR A 157 -7.82 4.29 -15.89
C TYR A 157 -6.94 4.95 -14.82
N SER A 158 -6.33 6.08 -15.18
CA SER A 158 -5.76 7.03 -14.24
C SER A 158 -6.52 8.35 -14.39
N ASN A 159 -7.19 8.80 -13.34
CA ASN A 159 -8.00 10.01 -13.36
C ASN A 159 -7.18 11.24 -12.94
N GLN A 160 -7.68 12.44 -13.26
CA GLN A 160 -7.21 13.68 -12.67
C GLN A 160 -8.00 13.99 -11.40
N TYR A 161 -7.35 14.62 -10.43
CA TYR A 161 -7.97 15.23 -9.26
C TYR A 161 -8.09 16.72 -9.46
N PHE A 162 -9.27 17.26 -9.20
CA PHE A 162 -9.55 18.70 -9.27
C PHE A 162 -9.89 19.21 -7.88
N ASP A 163 -9.31 20.35 -7.54
CA ASP A 163 -9.61 21.09 -6.33
C ASP A 163 -10.20 22.44 -6.70
N LEU A 164 -11.44 22.67 -6.30
CA LEU A 164 -12.19 23.90 -6.52
C LEU A 164 -12.03 24.80 -5.31
N TYR A 165 -11.63 26.07 -5.51
CA TYR A 165 -11.43 26.97 -4.39
C TYR A 165 -11.79 28.42 -4.68
N ASN A 166 -12.08 29.18 -3.60
CA ASN A 166 -12.41 30.58 -3.66
C ASN A 166 -11.16 31.43 -3.97
N ALA A 167 -11.26 32.39 -4.91
CA ALA A 167 -10.16 33.24 -5.35
C ALA A 167 -9.56 34.11 -4.23
N LYS A 168 -10.21 34.22 -3.04
CA LYS A 168 -9.58 34.83 -1.87
C LYS A 168 -8.35 34.09 -1.37
N ILE A 169 -8.19 32.81 -1.78
CA ILE A 169 -7.05 31.96 -1.43
C ILE A 169 -6.02 32.08 -2.56
N ASP A 170 -4.87 32.65 -2.27
CA ASP A 170 -3.77 32.85 -3.21
C ASP A 170 -2.67 31.81 -2.94
N GLY A 171 -2.12 31.20 -4.01
CA GLY A 171 -1.04 30.22 -3.93
C GLY A 171 -1.45 28.81 -3.51
N PHE A 172 -2.75 28.47 -3.56
CA PHE A 172 -3.23 27.12 -3.31
C PHE A 172 -2.91 26.22 -4.53
N VAL A 173 -1.98 25.29 -4.35
CA VAL A 173 -1.54 24.35 -5.41
C VAL A 173 -1.33 22.98 -4.81
N THR A 174 -2.07 22.01 -5.30
CA THR A 174 -1.96 20.60 -4.95
C THR A 174 -1.16 19.82 -5.99
N THR A 175 -0.56 18.71 -5.58
CA THR A 175 0.17 17.76 -6.43
C THR A 175 -0.12 16.34 -5.93
N PRO A 176 0.30 15.28 -6.63
CA PRO A 176 0.17 13.91 -6.13
C PRO A 176 0.83 13.68 -4.76
N TYR A 177 1.82 14.50 -4.40
CA TYR A 177 2.62 14.38 -3.17
C TYR A 177 2.30 15.48 -2.13
N TRP A 178 1.59 16.50 -2.54
CA TRP A 178 1.11 17.60 -1.69
C TRP A 178 -0.41 17.69 -1.76
N GLY A 179 -1.05 17.27 -0.68
CA GLY A 179 -2.50 17.35 -0.54
C GLY A 179 -2.98 18.74 -0.13
N PRO A 180 -4.29 18.88 0.13
CA PRO A 180 -4.90 20.15 0.54
C PRO A 180 -4.27 20.76 1.80
N ALA A 181 -3.85 19.93 2.76
CA ALA A 181 -3.18 20.39 3.98
C ALA A 181 -1.85 21.09 3.69
N ASP A 182 -1.01 20.55 2.80
CA ASP A 182 0.24 21.18 2.42
C ASP A 182 0.01 22.46 1.60
N ALA A 183 -0.94 22.40 0.67
CA ALA A 183 -1.31 23.53 -0.16
C ALA A 183 -1.82 24.71 0.67
N ILE A 184 -2.60 24.47 1.73
CA ILE A 184 -3.15 25.52 2.59
C ILE A 184 -2.08 26.15 3.51
N VAL A 185 -1.07 25.38 3.94
CA VAL A 185 0.08 25.94 4.68
C VAL A 185 0.85 26.93 3.84
N ALA A 186 1.05 26.66 2.55
CA ALA A 186 1.76 27.53 1.61
C ALA A 186 0.92 28.71 1.12
N ALA A 187 -0.41 28.61 1.19
CA ALA A 187 -1.34 29.63 0.67
C ALA A 187 -1.49 30.83 1.59
N LYS A 188 -2.11 31.88 1.04
CA LYS A 188 -2.47 33.10 1.76
C LYS A 188 -3.91 33.48 1.49
N VAL A 189 -4.56 34.14 2.45
CA VAL A 189 -5.91 34.70 2.27
C VAL A 189 -5.80 36.20 2.07
N THR A 190 -6.49 36.70 1.05
CA THR A 190 -6.47 38.13 0.67
C THR A 190 -7.53 38.98 1.38
N THR A 191 -8.47 38.33 2.08
CA THR A 191 -9.55 39.02 2.82
C THR A 191 -9.15 39.27 4.29
N ALA A 192 -9.76 40.31 4.89
CA ALA A 192 -9.37 40.79 6.22
C ALA A 192 -9.68 39.78 7.36
N ASP A 193 -10.63 38.89 7.18
CA ASP A 193 -10.99 37.85 8.14
C ASP A 193 -9.91 36.73 8.24
N ASN A 194 -9.03 36.64 7.25
CA ASN A 194 -7.91 35.71 7.19
C ASN A 194 -8.30 34.28 7.61
N SER A 195 -9.41 33.80 7.05
CA SER A 195 -10.00 32.51 7.37
C SER A 195 -10.36 31.72 6.13
N VAL A 196 -10.33 30.38 6.26
CA VAL A 196 -10.70 29.41 5.20
C VAL A 196 -11.60 28.34 5.80
N ILE A 197 -12.63 27.96 5.04
CA ILE A 197 -13.50 26.82 5.33
C ILE A 197 -13.22 25.72 4.32
N LEU A 198 -12.69 24.60 4.79
CA LEU A 198 -12.39 23.42 3.99
C LEU A 198 -13.55 22.42 4.08
N GLY A 199 -13.97 21.93 2.93
CA GLY A 199 -14.95 20.85 2.88
C GLY A 199 -14.32 19.49 3.22
N SER A 200 -14.93 18.75 4.14
CA SER A 200 -14.55 17.39 4.50
C SER A 200 -15.45 16.39 3.77
N ALA A 201 -14.87 15.53 2.95
CA ALA A 201 -15.60 14.47 2.25
C ALA A 201 -16.08 13.35 3.19
N THR A 202 -15.44 13.19 4.36
CA THR A 202 -15.80 12.20 5.39
C THR A 202 -16.19 12.89 6.69
N ASP A 203 -16.97 12.21 7.54
CA ASP A 203 -17.19 12.69 8.89
C ASP A 203 -15.86 12.67 9.66
N LEU A 204 -15.54 13.79 10.33
CA LEU A 204 -14.38 13.83 11.19
C LEU A 204 -14.59 12.94 12.41
N SER A 205 -13.61 12.15 12.75
CA SER A 205 -13.66 11.19 13.85
C SER A 205 -13.07 11.71 15.17
N GLY A 206 -12.44 12.89 15.14
CA GLY A 206 -11.67 13.43 16.26
C GLY A 206 -10.29 12.76 16.46
N SER A 207 -9.86 11.89 15.53
CA SER A 207 -8.57 11.20 15.57
C SER A 207 -7.49 12.08 14.94
N PHE A 208 -7.10 13.17 15.64
CA PHE A 208 -6.23 14.21 15.09
C PHE A 208 -4.76 14.09 15.52
N ARG A 209 -4.33 12.93 16.04
CA ARG A 209 -2.93 12.75 16.51
C ARG A 209 -2.16 11.73 15.68
N ASN A 210 -2.63 10.50 15.63
CA ASN A 210 -1.97 9.44 14.87
C ASN A 210 -3.00 8.41 14.39
N SER A 211 -2.99 8.13 13.09
CA SER A 211 -3.96 7.24 12.44
C SER A 211 -3.78 5.76 12.80
N SER A 212 -2.58 5.35 13.18
CA SER A 212 -2.25 3.93 13.38
C SER A 212 -2.47 3.42 14.80
N TRP A 213 -3.01 4.24 15.72
CA TRP A 213 -3.19 3.90 17.12
C TRP A 213 -4.66 3.91 17.55
N GLY A 214 -4.95 3.19 18.65
CA GLY A 214 -6.21 3.29 19.35
C GLY A 214 -7.41 2.71 18.65
N LYS A 215 -7.22 1.87 17.63
CA LYS A 215 -8.31 1.33 16.79
C LYS A 215 -9.18 2.44 16.19
N SER A 216 -8.63 3.63 16.04
CA SER A 216 -9.29 4.72 15.34
C SER A 216 -9.27 4.43 13.84
N ASN A 217 -10.34 4.80 13.16
CA ASN A 217 -10.45 4.70 11.71
C ASN A 217 -10.61 6.12 11.16
N PRO A 218 -9.51 6.88 11.05
CA PRO A 218 -9.56 8.25 10.57
C PRO A 218 -9.96 8.32 9.10
N GLY A 219 -10.79 9.29 8.76
CA GLY A 219 -11.06 9.65 7.37
C GLY A 219 -9.92 10.49 6.77
N SER A 220 -9.98 10.75 5.47
CA SER A 220 -8.97 11.57 4.77
C SER A 220 -8.79 12.95 5.39
N SER A 221 -9.87 13.59 5.80
CA SER A 221 -9.82 14.91 6.42
C SER A 221 -9.27 14.89 7.86
N ASP A 222 -9.39 13.77 8.59
CA ASP A 222 -8.66 13.60 9.85
C ASP A 222 -7.13 13.58 9.61
N LEU A 223 -6.69 12.91 8.52
CA LEU A 223 -5.27 12.87 8.13
C LEU A 223 -4.75 14.25 7.71
N ASP A 224 -5.55 15.05 7.02
CA ASP A 224 -5.22 16.44 6.69
C ASP A 224 -5.01 17.28 7.97
N ILE A 225 -5.89 17.10 8.97
CA ILE A 225 -5.74 17.78 10.26
C ILE A 225 -4.47 17.29 10.99
N GLN A 226 -4.14 16.00 10.94
CA GLN A 226 -2.88 15.48 11.50
C GLN A 226 -1.68 16.13 10.81
N ASN A 227 -1.68 16.27 9.48
CA ASN A 227 -0.61 16.94 8.73
C ASN A 227 -0.49 18.43 9.07
N LEU A 228 -1.61 19.15 9.26
CA LEU A 228 -1.64 20.55 9.67
C LEU A 228 -1.14 20.78 11.10
N THR A 229 -1.26 19.79 11.97
CA THR A 229 -0.93 19.90 13.40
C THR A 229 0.40 19.26 13.78
N SER A 230 1.02 18.52 12.87
CA SER A 230 2.35 17.91 13.00
C SER A 230 3.41 18.75 12.28
N GLY A 231 4.58 18.87 12.88
CA GLY A 231 5.70 19.62 12.32
C GLY A 231 7.05 19.10 12.80
N TYR A 232 8.11 19.76 12.36
CA TYR A 232 9.48 19.46 12.73
C TYR A 232 9.93 18.03 12.41
N ALA A 233 9.39 17.42 11.35
CA ALA A 233 9.91 16.14 10.88
C ALA A 233 11.38 16.29 10.45
N THR A 234 12.20 15.25 10.69
CA THR A 234 13.64 15.26 10.36
C THR A 234 13.90 15.19 8.86
N ILE A 235 12.98 14.60 8.10
CA ILE A 235 12.97 14.61 6.62
C ILE A 235 11.67 15.23 6.10
N MET A 236 11.69 15.63 4.85
CA MET A 236 10.55 16.26 4.17
C MET A 236 10.29 15.59 2.82
N THR A 237 9.03 15.54 2.42
CA THR A 237 8.61 15.23 1.06
C THR A 237 8.45 16.51 0.27
N ASN A 238 9.23 16.69 -0.79
CA ASN A 238 9.15 17.82 -1.70
C ASN A 238 7.93 17.71 -2.63
N LYS A 239 7.58 18.79 -3.35
CA LYS A 239 6.44 18.81 -4.30
C LYS A 239 6.54 17.77 -5.41
N ASP A 240 7.74 17.38 -5.79
CA ASP A 240 8.04 16.36 -6.80
C ASP A 240 8.10 14.94 -6.22
N GLY A 241 7.87 14.80 -4.90
CA GLY A 241 7.90 13.55 -4.17
C GLY A 241 9.29 13.12 -3.70
N SER A 242 10.36 13.83 -4.03
CA SER A 242 11.70 13.53 -3.51
C SER A 242 11.78 13.81 -2.00
N TYR A 243 12.74 13.17 -1.34
CA TYR A 243 12.99 13.37 0.10
C TYR A 243 14.25 14.20 0.32
N SER A 244 14.20 15.06 1.32
CA SER A 244 15.35 15.82 1.78
C SER A 244 15.38 15.97 3.29
N TRP A 245 16.57 16.17 3.86
CA TRP A 245 16.68 16.54 5.27
C TRP A 245 16.02 17.90 5.53
N ASN A 246 15.28 17.98 6.64
CA ASN A 246 14.70 19.23 7.07
C ASN A 246 15.75 20.09 7.79
N GLU A 247 16.44 20.95 7.04
CA GLU A 247 17.47 21.85 7.56
C GLU A 247 16.93 22.83 8.62
N GLY A 248 15.61 23.03 8.69
CA GLY A 248 14.95 23.77 9.77
C GLY A 248 14.97 23.05 11.11
N VAL A 249 15.18 21.73 11.09
CA VAL A 249 15.10 20.82 12.26
C VAL A 249 16.42 20.20 12.61
N VAL A 250 17.13 19.62 11.63
CA VAL A 250 18.40 18.96 11.88
C VAL A 250 19.54 19.96 12.05
N ASP A 251 20.45 19.73 13.00
CA ASP A 251 21.64 20.54 13.26
C ASP A 251 22.85 19.92 12.52
N GLY A 252 23.03 20.32 11.27
CA GLY A 252 23.94 19.71 10.31
C GLY A 252 23.34 18.52 9.58
N THR A 253 24.06 17.95 8.61
CA THR A 253 23.61 16.74 7.89
C THR A 253 23.70 15.53 8.81
N PRO A 254 22.60 14.80 9.05
CA PRO A 254 22.65 13.58 9.83
C PRO A 254 23.64 12.57 9.26
N ALA A 255 24.39 11.93 10.15
CA ALA A 255 25.35 10.90 9.74
C ALA A 255 24.63 9.55 9.52
N SER A 256 24.93 8.89 8.42
CA SER A 256 24.60 7.48 8.20
C SER A 256 25.87 6.65 8.18
N LYS A 257 25.87 5.51 8.85
CA LYS A 257 27.04 4.63 8.93
C LYS A 257 26.62 3.17 8.83
N VAL A 258 27.21 2.45 7.86
CA VAL A 258 27.18 0.99 7.86
C VAL A 258 28.24 0.51 8.85
N ASN A 259 27.81 -0.29 9.83
CA ASN A 259 28.65 -0.83 10.89
C ASN A 259 29.42 -2.07 10.41
N GLU A 260 30.40 -2.53 11.20
CA GLU A 260 31.19 -3.72 10.87
C GLU A 260 30.37 -5.02 10.80
N ASP A 261 29.23 -5.07 11.52
CA ASP A 261 28.28 -6.17 11.51
C ASP A 261 27.23 -6.06 10.38
N GLY A 262 27.39 -5.08 9.49
CA GLY A 262 26.49 -4.84 8.36
C GLY A 262 25.25 -4.01 8.69
N THR A 263 24.98 -3.68 9.95
CA THR A 263 23.83 -2.86 10.33
C THR A 263 23.99 -1.40 9.92
N LEU A 264 22.88 -0.65 9.75
CA LEU A 264 22.88 0.76 9.36
C LEU A 264 22.45 1.66 10.52
N THR A 265 23.33 2.59 10.94
CA THR A 265 23.00 3.57 12.00
C THR A 265 22.83 4.96 11.42
N PHE A 266 21.69 5.59 11.70
CA PHE A 266 21.50 7.03 11.54
C PHE A 266 21.71 7.73 12.88
N THR A 267 22.57 8.76 12.89
CA THR A 267 22.78 9.65 14.04
C THR A 267 22.24 11.02 13.69
N ILE A 268 21.19 11.44 14.40
CA ILE A 268 20.41 12.63 14.12
C ILE A 268 20.56 13.60 15.30
N LYS A 269 21.08 14.81 14.98
CA LYS A 269 21.12 15.91 15.93
C LYS A 269 20.08 16.95 15.52
N ILE A 270 19.22 17.35 16.47
CA ILE A 270 18.18 18.35 16.25
C ILE A 270 18.58 19.72 16.83
N LYS A 271 17.99 20.77 16.29
CA LYS A 271 18.17 22.14 16.80
C LYS A 271 17.55 22.30 18.20
N LYS A 272 18.12 23.21 18.99
CA LYS A 272 17.75 23.44 20.40
C LYS A 272 16.59 24.40 20.62
N ASP A 273 16.17 25.10 19.60
CA ASP A 273 15.17 26.17 19.66
C ASP A 273 13.77 25.73 19.22
N LEU A 274 13.58 24.44 18.96
CA LEU A 274 12.30 23.88 18.57
C LEU A 274 11.32 23.84 19.76
N LYS A 275 10.06 24.21 19.53
CA LYS A 275 9.05 24.34 20.58
C LYS A 275 7.69 23.83 20.13
N PHE A 276 6.99 23.21 21.06
CA PHE A 276 5.56 22.96 20.93
C PHE A 276 4.72 24.24 21.03
N SER A 277 3.45 24.14 20.69
CA SER A 277 2.50 25.27 20.68
C SER A 277 2.27 25.93 22.04
N ASP A 278 2.57 25.27 23.13
CA ASP A 278 2.55 25.78 24.52
C ASP A 278 3.89 26.41 24.96
N ASN A 279 4.85 26.54 24.06
CA ASN A 279 6.24 26.97 24.28
C ASN A 279 7.14 25.98 25.04
N SER A 280 6.67 24.76 25.39
CA SER A 280 7.55 23.74 25.92
C SER A 280 8.61 23.32 24.89
N ALA A 281 9.82 22.99 25.35
CA ALA A 281 10.94 22.66 24.49
C ALA A 281 10.76 21.26 23.87
N ILE A 282 11.15 21.13 22.60
CA ILE A 282 11.27 19.86 21.91
C ILE A 282 12.72 19.38 22.03
N ASN A 283 12.91 18.11 22.40
CA ASN A 283 14.21 17.48 22.51
C ASN A 283 14.20 16.07 21.89
N ALA A 284 15.34 15.37 21.88
CA ALA A 284 15.51 14.08 21.24
C ALA A 284 14.52 13.00 21.75
N LYS A 285 14.09 13.05 23.02
CA LYS A 285 13.12 12.11 23.57
C LYS A 285 11.77 12.18 22.88
N ASN A 286 11.36 13.38 22.43
CA ASN A 286 10.11 13.59 21.73
C ASN A 286 10.06 12.85 20.37
N TYR A 287 11.22 12.68 19.72
CA TYR A 287 11.34 12.00 18.41
C TYR A 287 11.30 10.46 18.53
N ILE A 288 11.82 9.91 19.63
CA ILE A 288 11.92 8.45 19.81
C ILE A 288 10.79 7.84 20.63
N ALA A 289 9.96 8.66 21.29
CA ALA A 289 8.91 8.19 22.19
C ALA A 289 7.90 7.26 21.50
N ALA A 290 7.46 7.63 20.28
CA ALA A 290 6.55 6.82 19.49
C ALA A 290 7.16 5.46 19.12
N LEU A 291 8.41 5.45 18.65
CA LEU A 291 9.14 4.23 18.30
C LEU A 291 9.28 3.29 19.50
N LEU A 292 9.70 3.81 20.65
CA LEU A 292 9.85 3.03 21.87
C LEU A 292 8.51 2.44 22.33
N SER A 293 7.49 3.27 22.47
CA SER A 293 6.16 2.84 22.93
C SER A 293 5.54 1.79 22.00
N ASN A 294 5.58 2.04 20.70
CA ASN A 294 5.02 1.15 19.67
C ASN A 294 5.71 -0.22 19.63
N SER A 295 6.97 -0.29 20.08
CA SER A 295 7.76 -1.54 20.09
C SER A 295 7.56 -2.38 21.37
N THR A 296 6.50 -2.12 22.16
CA THR A 296 6.24 -2.79 23.45
C THR A 296 4.88 -3.49 23.48
N PRO A 297 4.66 -4.43 24.41
CA PRO A 297 3.33 -5.01 24.66
C PRO A 297 2.28 -3.95 25.06
N VAL A 298 2.69 -2.86 25.71
CA VAL A 298 1.80 -1.74 26.08
C VAL A 298 1.32 -1.01 24.83
N GLY A 299 2.24 -0.71 23.89
CA GLY A 299 1.89 -0.10 22.61
C GLY A 299 0.98 -1.00 21.78
N ALA A 300 1.25 -2.31 21.74
CA ALA A 300 0.38 -3.28 21.07
C ALA A 300 -1.03 -3.33 21.71
N ALA A 301 -1.12 -3.26 23.03
CA ALA A 301 -2.41 -3.18 23.73
C ALA A 301 -3.17 -1.88 23.44
N ALA A 302 -2.46 -0.79 23.20
CA ALA A 302 -3.03 0.49 22.75
C ALA A 302 -3.40 0.52 21.25
N GLY A 303 -3.16 -0.57 20.51
CA GLY A 303 -3.45 -0.66 19.07
C GLY A 303 -2.32 -0.20 18.17
N GLY A 304 -1.12 -0.01 18.70
CA GLY A 304 0.08 0.26 17.91
C GLY A 304 0.50 -0.99 17.12
N SER A 305 1.01 -0.78 15.89
CA SER A 305 1.36 -1.88 14.98
C SER A 305 2.70 -2.56 15.28
N GLY A 306 3.57 -1.91 16.03
CA GLY A 306 4.92 -2.41 16.33
C GLY A 306 5.92 -2.33 15.16
N THR A 307 5.51 -1.91 13.99
CA THR A 307 6.26 -2.11 12.76
C THR A 307 7.54 -1.33 12.62
N ALA A 308 7.47 -0.04 12.92
CA ALA A 308 8.66 0.81 12.79
C ALA A 308 9.83 0.26 13.63
N GLY A 309 9.52 -0.45 14.72
CA GLY A 309 10.51 -1.09 15.57
C GLY A 309 11.10 -2.38 14.99
N GLN A 310 10.37 -3.11 14.19
CA GLN A 310 10.77 -4.46 13.74
C GLN A 310 12.06 -4.48 12.94
N THR A 311 12.32 -3.40 12.22
CA THR A 311 13.51 -3.21 11.40
C THR A 311 14.72 -2.67 12.20
N VAL A 312 14.50 -2.40 13.49
CA VAL A 312 15.52 -1.86 14.40
C VAL A 312 16.18 -2.99 15.19
N VAL A 313 17.49 -2.92 15.30
CA VAL A 313 18.31 -3.93 16.02
C VAL A 313 17.87 -4.10 17.46
N GLY A 314 17.55 -5.34 17.84
CA GLY A 314 17.12 -5.67 19.21
C GLY A 314 15.61 -5.54 19.44
N PHE A 315 14.82 -5.44 18.36
CA PHE A 315 13.36 -5.36 18.49
C PHE A 315 12.75 -6.58 19.16
N ALA A 316 13.16 -7.78 18.78
CA ALA A 316 12.57 -9.02 19.30
C ALA A 316 12.74 -9.10 20.83
N GLU A 317 13.90 -8.76 21.33
CA GLU A 317 14.23 -8.77 22.75
C GLU A 317 13.49 -7.66 23.51
N PHE A 318 13.44 -6.46 22.96
CA PHE A 318 12.74 -5.33 23.59
C PHE A 318 11.21 -5.52 23.60
N SER A 319 10.63 -6.00 22.50
CA SER A 319 9.18 -6.26 22.40
C SER A 319 8.71 -7.42 23.29
N ALA A 320 9.62 -8.29 23.69
CA ALA A 320 9.34 -9.39 24.60
C ALA A 320 9.35 -8.96 26.09
N TYR A 321 9.83 -7.75 26.40
CA TYR A 321 9.87 -7.22 27.77
C TYR A 321 8.49 -6.72 28.20
N ASP A 322 7.96 -7.25 29.32
CA ASP A 322 6.62 -6.95 29.87
C ASP A 322 6.62 -6.07 31.14
N GLY A 323 7.79 -5.58 31.53
CA GLY A 323 7.99 -4.82 32.77
C GLY A 323 8.54 -5.68 33.96
N THR A 324 8.56 -7.02 33.85
CA THR A 324 8.93 -7.92 34.95
C THR A 324 9.92 -9.03 34.60
N ASN A 325 10.20 -9.21 33.32
CA ASN A 325 10.92 -10.38 32.80
C ASN A 325 12.30 -10.06 32.18
N ASP A 326 12.93 -8.95 32.62
CA ASP A 326 14.26 -8.57 32.14
C ASP A 326 15.28 -9.69 32.32
N GLY A 327 16.05 -10.00 31.28
CA GLY A 327 17.03 -11.09 31.29
C GLY A 327 16.46 -12.51 31.24
N LYS A 328 15.12 -12.67 31.12
CA LYS A 328 14.50 -14.01 31.06
C LYS A 328 14.24 -14.42 29.62
N GLU A 329 14.42 -15.71 29.33
CA GLU A 329 14.00 -16.30 28.08
C GLU A 329 12.46 -16.36 28.00
N VAL A 330 11.91 -15.93 26.87
CA VAL A 330 10.48 -15.98 26.53
C VAL A 330 10.28 -16.58 25.13
N GLY A 331 9.11 -17.18 24.92
CA GLY A 331 8.75 -17.87 23.68
C GLY A 331 8.96 -19.38 23.76
N ASP A 332 8.07 -20.14 23.06
CA ASP A 332 8.08 -21.59 23.09
C ASP A 332 9.06 -22.22 22.09
N LYS A 333 9.04 -21.78 20.85
CA LYS A 333 9.87 -22.33 19.77
C LYS A 333 11.09 -21.45 19.46
N ASN A 334 10.89 -20.12 19.38
CA ASN A 334 11.97 -19.16 19.14
C ASN A 334 12.17 -18.36 20.41
N LYS A 335 13.09 -18.81 21.24
CA LYS A 335 13.39 -18.17 22.51
C LYS A 335 14.19 -16.89 22.27
N VAL A 336 13.72 -15.80 22.85
CA VAL A 336 14.46 -14.54 22.94
C VAL A 336 14.65 -14.17 24.41
N THR A 337 15.77 -13.55 24.73
CA THR A 337 15.99 -12.99 26.07
C THR A 337 15.39 -11.60 26.12
N ALA A 338 14.30 -11.44 26.88
CA ALA A 338 13.65 -10.14 27.04
C ALA A 338 14.62 -9.10 27.65
N THR A 339 14.63 -7.88 27.10
CA THR A 339 15.49 -6.80 27.60
C THR A 339 14.70 -5.51 27.81
N LYS A 340 15.00 -4.82 28.92
CA LYS A 340 14.41 -3.52 29.25
C LYS A 340 14.83 -2.42 28.30
N PHE A 341 15.98 -2.55 27.63
CA PHE A 341 16.55 -1.52 26.77
C PHE A 341 16.57 -1.94 25.30
N PHE A 342 16.09 -1.05 24.43
CA PHE A 342 16.05 -1.24 23.00
C PHE A 342 17.43 -0.93 22.39
N LYS A 343 18.22 -1.98 22.12
CA LYS A 343 19.63 -1.88 21.69
C LYS A 343 19.86 -0.92 20.53
N GLY A 344 18.97 -0.93 19.52
CA GLY A 344 19.06 -0.12 18.32
C GLY A 344 18.54 1.32 18.47
N VAL A 345 18.03 1.74 19.64
CA VAL A 345 17.56 3.11 19.88
C VAL A 345 18.37 3.73 21.01
N GLN A 346 19.16 4.75 20.69
CA GLN A 346 20.08 5.37 21.63
C GLN A 346 19.80 6.86 21.81
N LEU A 347 19.88 7.36 23.03
CA LEU A 347 19.88 8.78 23.38
C LEU A 347 21.31 9.20 23.76
N LEU A 348 21.98 9.90 22.84
CA LEU A 348 23.39 10.27 23.03
C LEU A 348 23.53 11.52 23.91
N ASP A 349 22.62 12.48 23.72
CA ASP A 349 22.43 13.64 24.58
C ASP A 349 20.98 14.16 24.44
N ASP A 350 20.63 15.29 25.08
CA ASP A 350 19.26 15.85 25.05
C ASP A 350 18.76 16.20 23.64
N TYR A 351 19.66 16.38 22.69
CA TYR A 351 19.34 16.80 21.30
C TYR A 351 19.90 15.88 20.23
N THR A 352 20.51 14.77 20.63
CA THR A 352 21.09 13.80 19.69
C THR A 352 20.61 12.41 20.01
N PHE A 353 20.05 11.72 19.03
CA PHE A 353 19.66 10.32 19.11
C PHE A 353 20.21 9.53 17.93
N ALA A 354 20.32 8.22 18.10
CA ALA A 354 20.71 7.32 17.03
C ALA A 354 19.74 6.14 16.93
N VAL A 355 19.46 5.70 15.71
CA VAL A 355 18.66 4.51 15.42
C VAL A 355 19.46 3.60 14.50
N THR A 356 19.60 2.34 14.90
CA THR A 356 20.36 1.30 14.19
C THR A 356 19.39 0.28 13.62
N TYR A 357 19.38 0.18 12.30
CA TYR A 357 18.56 -0.74 11.51
C TYR A 357 19.32 -2.03 11.21
N THR A 358 18.60 -3.12 10.96
CA THR A 358 19.17 -4.40 10.56
C THR A 358 19.97 -4.28 9.26
N SER A 359 20.80 -5.28 8.97
CA SER A 359 21.68 -5.30 7.78
C SER A 359 20.90 -5.22 6.46
N ASP A 360 19.63 -5.59 6.45
CA ASP A 360 18.77 -5.52 5.27
C ASP A 360 18.60 -4.09 4.72
N TYR A 361 18.86 -3.08 5.55
CA TYR A 361 18.78 -1.66 5.18
C TYR A 361 20.14 -1.05 4.81
N ALA A 362 21.22 -1.78 4.98
CA ALA A 362 22.54 -1.34 4.52
C ALA A 362 22.59 -1.40 2.98
N GLY A 363 22.84 -0.26 2.34
CA GLY A 363 22.83 -0.15 0.88
C GLY A 363 21.44 -0.09 0.23
N TYR A 364 20.36 -0.06 1.04
CA TYR A 364 19.01 0.12 0.53
C TYR A 364 18.83 1.55 -0.02
N TYR A 365 18.43 1.66 -1.28
CA TYR A 365 18.33 2.94 -2.01
C TYR A 365 17.45 3.98 -1.28
N TYR A 366 16.35 3.53 -0.69
CA TYR A 366 15.43 4.39 0.04
C TYR A 366 15.72 4.53 1.54
N SER A 367 16.92 4.20 1.98
CA SER A 367 17.29 4.17 3.42
C SER A 367 17.00 5.47 4.16
N ILE A 368 17.02 6.63 3.49
CA ILE A 368 16.71 7.94 4.11
C ILE A 368 15.31 7.96 4.75
N VAL A 369 14.34 7.22 4.23
CA VAL A 369 12.96 7.17 4.77
C VAL A 369 12.94 6.66 6.21
N ASN A 370 13.86 5.74 6.53
CA ASN A 370 14.01 5.21 7.88
C ASN A 370 14.52 6.24 8.90
N ALA A 371 15.01 7.39 8.42
CA ALA A 371 15.42 8.51 9.26
C ALA A 371 14.33 9.58 9.45
N GLY A 372 13.10 9.28 9.02
CA GLY A 372 11.93 10.15 9.16
C GLY A 372 11.31 10.04 10.55
N PHE A 373 11.59 10.99 11.42
CA PHE A 373 11.04 11.10 12.77
C PHE A 373 10.35 12.44 12.95
N SER A 374 9.22 12.45 13.65
CA SER A 374 8.50 13.67 14.05
C SER A 374 8.38 13.74 15.57
N PRO A 375 8.47 14.94 16.19
CA PRO A 375 8.36 15.05 17.62
C PRO A 375 6.91 15.13 18.06
N ASP A 376 6.59 14.40 19.11
CA ASP A 376 5.31 14.46 19.80
C ASP A 376 5.48 14.74 21.29
N PRO A 377 4.45 15.30 21.95
CA PRO A 377 4.50 15.46 23.41
C PRO A 377 4.55 14.07 24.06
N LEU A 378 5.48 13.90 25.00
CA LEU A 378 5.74 12.60 25.64
C LEU A 378 4.48 11.90 26.18
N PRO A 379 3.50 12.61 26.83
CA PRO A 379 2.30 11.95 27.33
C PRO A 379 1.43 11.30 26.23
N LEU A 380 1.59 11.70 24.97
CA LEU A 380 0.83 11.11 23.87
C LEU A 380 1.09 9.60 23.75
N TYR A 381 2.35 9.19 23.93
CA TYR A 381 2.78 7.80 23.77
C TYR A 381 3.23 7.14 25.07
N LEU A 382 3.45 7.91 26.11
CA LEU A 382 3.96 7.39 27.39
C LEU A 382 2.93 7.47 28.52
N GLY A 383 1.76 8.07 28.28
CA GLY A 383 0.78 8.36 29.32
C GLY A 383 1.29 9.39 30.31
N SER A 384 0.64 9.46 31.47
CA SER A 384 0.93 10.47 32.52
C SER A 384 2.16 10.14 33.38
N GLU A 385 2.54 8.87 33.50
CA GLU A 385 3.58 8.39 34.42
C GLU A 385 4.75 7.68 33.69
N GLY A 386 4.60 7.35 32.40
CA GLY A 386 5.64 6.74 31.60
C GLY A 386 6.79 7.71 31.30
N ALA A 387 8.00 7.21 31.30
CA ALA A 387 9.21 7.99 31.03
C ALA A 387 10.28 7.16 30.32
N ILE A 388 11.06 7.80 29.45
CA ILE A 388 12.22 7.20 28.82
C ILE A 388 13.37 7.14 29.83
N VAL A 389 13.91 5.94 30.01
CA VAL A 389 15.13 5.66 30.77
C VAL A 389 16.26 5.28 29.81
N VAL A 390 17.50 5.53 30.24
CA VAL A 390 18.69 5.33 29.39
C VAL A 390 19.70 4.48 30.16
N ASP A 391 20.23 3.47 29.52
CA ASP A 391 21.36 2.72 30.02
C ASP A 391 22.64 3.55 29.92
N GLU A 392 23.34 3.75 31.04
CA GLU A 392 24.49 4.64 31.10
C GLU A 392 25.67 4.16 30.23
N ALA A 393 25.84 2.85 30.10
CA ALA A 393 26.98 2.27 29.39
C ALA A 393 26.79 2.25 27.87
N THR A 394 25.57 1.90 27.39
CA THR A 394 25.27 1.68 25.97
C THR A 394 24.52 2.86 25.36
N LYS A 395 23.96 3.77 26.17
CA LYS A 395 23.01 4.81 25.76
C LYS A 395 21.70 4.29 25.17
N ALA A 396 21.45 2.98 25.24
CA ALA A 396 20.21 2.37 24.79
C ALA A 396 19.03 2.88 25.60
N CYS A 397 17.91 3.12 24.92
CA CYS A 397 16.68 3.63 25.53
C CYS A 397 15.74 2.50 25.94
N GLY A 398 15.06 2.70 27.05
CA GLY A 398 13.97 1.86 27.53
C GLY A 398 12.87 2.71 28.15
N LEU A 399 11.91 2.05 28.78
CA LEU A 399 10.80 2.71 29.45
C LEU A 399 10.78 2.33 30.92
N ASN A 400 10.33 3.25 31.79
CA ASN A 400 10.29 3.04 33.23
C ASN A 400 9.21 2.03 33.62
N ASP A 401 9.27 1.55 34.90
CA ASP A 401 8.35 0.53 35.39
C ASP A 401 6.89 1.03 35.46
N ALA A 402 6.68 2.34 35.65
CA ALA A 402 5.34 2.94 35.64
C ALA A 402 4.64 2.82 34.28
N PHE A 403 5.40 2.80 33.16
CA PHE A 403 4.87 2.58 31.83
C PHE A 403 4.25 1.18 31.67
N TYR A 404 4.80 0.16 32.33
CA TYR A 404 4.32 -1.22 32.26
C TYR A 404 3.30 -1.56 33.38
N ALA A 405 2.88 -0.57 34.18
CA ALA A 405 1.96 -0.79 35.29
C ALA A 405 0.61 -1.34 34.81
N LYS A 406 0.18 -2.45 35.41
CA LYS A 406 -1.09 -3.10 35.07
C LYS A 406 -2.20 -2.69 36.02
N VAL A 407 -3.42 -2.69 35.49
CA VAL A 407 -4.67 -2.45 36.24
C VAL A 407 -5.68 -3.52 35.88
N THR A 408 -6.64 -3.76 36.77
CA THR A 408 -7.75 -4.68 36.48
C THR A 408 -8.97 -3.86 36.06
N GLU A 409 -9.40 -4.03 34.83
CA GLU A 409 -10.62 -3.41 34.30
C GLU A 409 -11.60 -4.48 33.81
N ASN A 410 -12.82 -4.42 34.26
CA ASN A 410 -13.87 -5.40 33.89
C ASN A 410 -13.45 -6.88 34.13
N GLY A 411 -12.61 -7.13 35.15
CA GLY A 411 -12.13 -8.47 35.50
C GLY A 411 -10.97 -8.98 34.63
N ALA A 412 -10.46 -8.18 33.70
CA ALA A 412 -9.27 -8.48 32.90
C ALA A 412 -8.10 -7.59 33.31
N GLU A 413 -6.89 -8.14 33.29
CA GLU A 413 -5.67 -7.38 33.51
C GLU A 413 -5.27 -6.65 32.20
N THR A 414 -5.04 -5.33 32.28
CA THR A 414 -4.61 -4.50 31.16
C THR A 414 -3.52 -3.51 31.61
N TYR A 415 -2.84 -2.86 30.67
CA TYR A 415 -1.88 -1.81 30.96
C TYR A 415 -2.58 -0.46 31.14
N LYS A 416 -2.34 0.21 32.29
CA LYS A 416 -2.90 1.54 32.58
C LYS A 416 -2.58 2.54 31.46
N VAL A 417 -1.30 2.59 31.05
CA VAL A 417 -0.82 3.54 30.03
C VAL A 417 -1.43 3.27 28.64
N ALA A 418 -1.76 2.02 28.30
CA ALA A 418 -2.42 1.72 27.03
C ALA A 418 -3.78 2.43 26.90
N GLY A 419 -4.58 2.45 27.97
CA GLY A 419 -5.84 3.19 28.01
C GLY A 419 -5.65 4.71 27.87
N GLU A 420 -4.61 5.27 28.51
CA GLU A 420 -4.27 6.69 28.42
C GLU A 420 -3.82 7.06 26.99
N ILE A 421 -3.01 6.22 26.33
CA ILE A 421 -2.59 6.41 24.94
C ILE A 421 -3.83 6.43 24.02
N VAL A 422 -4.72 5.45 24.14
CA VAL A 422 -5.95 5.39 23.31
C VAL A 422 -6.79 6.66 23.49
N ALA A 423 -6.94 7.15 24.73
CA ALA A 423 -7.65 8.39 24.99
C ALA A 423 -6.97 9.62 24.37
N ASN A 424 -5.63 9.64 24.37
CA ASN A 424 -4.86 10.76 23.83
C ASN A 424 -4.83 10.79 22.30
N MET A 425 -5.10 9.67 21.59
CA MET A 425 -5.18 9.65 20.11
C MET A 425 -6.40 10.41 19.58
N LYS A 426 -7.47 10.51 20.37
CA LYS A 426 -8.58 11.42 20.09
C LYS A 426 -8.18 12.87 20.41
N TRP A 427 -8.93 13.81 19.88
CA TRP A 427 -8.70 15.22 20.19
C TRP A 427 -8.66 15.43 21.72
N ASN A 428 -7.55 16.02 22.15
CA ASN A 428 -7.30 16.36 23.53
C ASN A 428 -6.64 17.75 23.58
N SER A 429 -7.39 18.74 24.06
CA SER A 429 -6.94 20.12 24.12
C SER A 429 -5.81 20.38 25.12
N ALA A 430 -5.53 19.45 26.04
CA ALA A 430 -4.46 19.55 27.02
C ALA A 430 -3.06 19.25 26.45
N LEU A 431 -2.97 18.51 25.33
CA LEU A 431 -1.69 18.17 24.70
C LEU A 431 -1.32 19.22 23.65
N PRO A 432 -0.06 19.73 23.68
CA PRO A 432 0.40 20.69 22.68
C PRO A 432 0.62 20.01 21.31
N TYR A 433 0.79 20.83 20.28
CA TYR A 433 1.05 20.41 18.90
C TYR A 433 2.42 20.91 18.44
N SER A 434 3.03 20.18 17.51
CA SER A 434 4.33 20.56 16.92
C SER A 434 4.20 21.32 15.59
N GLY A 435 3.03 21.30 14.95
CA GLY A 435 2.81 21.80 13.60
C GLY A 435 2.40 23.27 13.46
N PRO A 436 2.14 23.70 12.22
CA PRO A 436 1.74 25.08 11.90
C PRO A 436 0.38 25.50 12.48
N TYR A 437 -0.47 24.54 12.83
CA TYR A 437 -1.79 24.78 13.41
C TYR A 437 -2.02 23.97 14.68
N VAL A 438 -3.01 24.41 15.45
CA VAL A 438 -3.52 23.71 16.63
C VAL A 438 -5.03 23.52 16.49
N VAL A 439 -5.57 22.36 16.83
CA VAL A 439 -7.03 22.16 16.91
C VAL A 439 -7.53 22.91 18.14
N SER A 440 -8.25 23.99 17.91
CA SER A 440 -8.80 24.83 18.98
C SER A 440 -10.18 24.39 19.41
N ASN A 441 -10.95 23.72 18.55
CA ASN A 441 -12.27 23.16 18.83
C ASN A 441 -12.58 22.00 17.90
N TYR A 442 -13.27 21.02 18.43
CA TYR A 442 -13.91 19.94 17.67
C TYR A 442 -15.29 19.66 18.25
N ASP A 443 -16.30 19.58 17.39
CA ASP A 443 -17.66 19.22 17.73
C ASP A 443 -18.01 17.89 17.05
N ASP A 444 -18.15 16.85 17.88
CA ASP A 444 -18.45 15.48 17.45
C ASP A 444 -19.88 15.32 16.89
N ASN A 445 -20.82 16.24 17.23
CA ASN A 445 -22.19 16.16 16.71
C ASN A 445 -22.31 16.72 15.29
N THR A 446 -21.51 17.75 14.98
CA THR A 446 -21.50 18.39 13.65
C THR A 446 -20.33 17.96 12.80
N HIS A 447 -19.45 17.13 13.34
CA HIS A 447 -18.17 16.72 12.72
C HIS A 447 -17.36 17.91 12.19
N THR A 448 -17.34 19.00 12.98
CA THR A 448 -16.67 20.27 12.61
C THR A 448 -15.42 20.48 13.46
N ALA A 449 -14.29 20.77 12.83
CA ALA A 449 -13.06 21.11 13.52
C ALA A 449 -12.61 22.52 13.18
N THR A 450 -12.16 23.29 14.19
CA THR A 450 -11.55 24.60 14.00
C THR A 450 -10.11 24.57 14.44
N LEU A 451 -9.23 24.98 13.52
CA LEU A 451 -7.80 25.09 13.75
C LEU A 451 -7.40 26.57 13.81
N LYS A 452 -6.44 26.87 14.67
CA LYS A 452 -5.83 28.21 14.80
C LYS A 452 -4.35 28.13 14.45
N LEU A 453 -3.86 29.20 13.82
CA LEU A 453 -2.44 29.35 13.53
C LEU A 453 -1.61 29.20 14.81
N ASN A 454 -0.58 28.37 14.75
CA ASN A 454 0.40 28.24 15.83
C ASN A 454 1.47 29.34 15.70
N PRO A 455 1.48 30.36 16.57
CA PRO A 455 2.41 31.46 16.43
C PRO A 455 3.87 31.08 16.74
N VAL A 456 4.07 29.95 17.42
CA VAL A 456 5.39 29.45 17.82
C VAL A 456 6.07 28.74 16.65
N TYR A 457 5.32 28.15 15.72
CA TYR A 457 5.90 27.44 14.59
C TYR A 457 6.54 28.40 13.58
N PRO A 458 7.85 28.28 13.31
CA PRO A 458 8.57 29.25 12.46
C PRO A 458 8.27 29.09 10.97
N GLY A 459 7.70 27.99 10.56
CA GLY A 459 7.58 27.52 9.18
C GLY A 459 8.62 26.47 8.83
N ASP A 460 8.52 25.90 7.66
CA ASP A 460 9.48 24.98 7.08
C ASP A 460 10.00 25.46 5.72
N SER A 461 11.10 24.87 5.24
CA SER A 461 11.78 25.32 4.03
C SER A 461 11.02 25.00 2.74
N PHE A 462 10.04 24.10 2.79
CA PHE A 462 9.32 23.64 1.59
C PHE A 462 7.90 24.20 1.45
N ARG A 463 7.14 24.38 2.56
CA ARG A 463 5.81 25.03 2.56
C ARG A 463 5.89 26.51 2.93
N GLY A 464 6.96 26.92 3.57
CA GLY A 464 7.13 28.27 4.11
C GLY A 464 6.44 28.45 5.46
N LYS A 465 6.16 29.70 5.82
CA LYS A 465 5.47 30.04 7.07
C LYS A 465 3.98 30.16 6.82
N ALA A 466 3.18 29.36 7.51
CA ALA A 466 1.72 29.47 7.50
C ALA A 466 1.26 30.88 7.90
N SER A 467 0.24 31.40 7.23
CA SER A 467 -0.25 32.75 7.43
C SER A 467 -1.76 32.86 7.65
N ILE A 468 -2.53 31.81 7.35
CA ILE A 468 -3.98 31.78 7.51
C ILE A 468 -4.30 31.66 9.00
N ALA A 469 -5.08 32.61 9.54
CA ALA A 469 -5.32 32.67 10.99
C ALA A 469 -6.24 31.55 11.51
N THR A 470 -7.23 31.17 10.68
CA THR A 470 -8.23 30.16 11.08
C THR A 470 -8.57 29.27 9.90
N ILE A 471 -8.58 27.95 10.16
CA ILE A 471 -9.07 26.94 9.24
C ILE A 471 -10.24 26.22 9.92
N THR A 472 -11.35 26.06 9.20
CA THR A 472 -12.50 25.30 9.70
C THR A 472 -12.81 24.18 8.71
N TYR A 473 -12.89 22.95 9.20
CA TYR A 473 -13.38 21.80 8.43
C TYR A 473 -14.85 21.60 8.70
N VAL A 474 -15.64 21.49 7.63
CA VAL A 474 -17.07 21.20 7.69
C VAL A 474 -17.42 20.04 6.77
N LYS A 475 -18.38 19.20 7.16
CA LYS A 475 -18.84 18.07 6.34
C LYS A 475 -19.42 18.56 5.02
N LEU A 476 -18.99 17.96 3.91
CA LEU A 476 -19.64 18.08 2.61
C LEU A 476 -20.80 17.10 2.49
N VAL A 477 -21.82 17.53 1.77
CA VAL A 477 -22.92 16.66 1.33
C VAL A 477 -22.80 16.56 -0.18
N ASP A 478 -22.54 15.36 -0.69
CA ASP A 478 -22.16 15.12 -2.09
C ASP A 478 -23.14 15.74 -3.09
N GLU A 479 -24.45 15.59 -2.84
CA GLU A 479 -25.49 16.10 -3.74
C GLU A 479 -25.56 17.64 -3.76
N THR A 480 -25.08 18.31 -2.72
CA THR A 480 -25.21 19.76 -2.55
C THR A 480 -23.88 20.50 -2.42
N GLN A 481 -22.73 19.80 -2.46
CA GLN A 481 -21.40 20.39 -2.24
C GLN A 481 -21.11 21.59 -3.16
N MET A 482 -21.54 21.52 -4.43
CA MET A 482 -21.35 22.64 -5.37
C MET A 482 -22.23 23.86 -5.01
N ASP A 483 -23.38 23.65 -4.41
CA ASP A 483 -24.23 24.74 -3.91
C ASP A 483 -23.69 25.30 -2.60
N MET A 484 -23.19 24.46 -1.69
CA MET A 484 -22.49 24.89 -0.47
C MET A 484 -21.31 25.81 -0.83
N PHE A 485 -20.54 25.46 -1.85
CA PHE A 485 -19.40 26.27 -2.33
C PHE A 485 -19.88 27.62 -2.91
N LYS A 486 -20.86 27.63 -3.80
CA LYS A 486 -21.41 28.86 -4.38
C LYS A 486 -22.04 29.79 -3.33
N GLN A 487 -22.59 29.24 -2.25
CA GLN A 487 -23.17 29.98 -1.13
C GLN A 487 -22.12 30.45 -0.11
N GLY A 488 -20.84 30.08 -0.28
CA GLY A 488 -19.76 30.45 0.63
C GLY A 488 -19.80 29.69 1.96
N GLN A 489 -20.46 28.54 2.02
CA GLN A 489 -20.44 27.66 3.20
C GLN A 489 -19.13 26.88 3.28
N VAL A 490 -18.47 26.67 2.16
CA VAL A 490 -17.10 26.15 2.04
C VAL A 490 -16.31 27.00 1.04
N ASP A 491 -15.01 27.15 1.28
CA ASP A 491 -14.08 27.85 0.41
C ASP A 491 -13.26 26.92 -0.49
N VAL A 492 -13.15 25.65 -0.11
CA VAL A 492 -12.41 24.63 -0.85
C VAL A 492 -13.20 23.32 -0.86
N ILE A 493 -13.32 22.73 -2.06
CA ILE A 493 -13.73 21.33 -2.26
C ILE A 493 -12.55 20.65 -2.94
N ALA A 494 -11.90 19.73 -2.24
CA ALA A 494 -10.74 19.02 -2.73
C ALA A 494 -11.08 17.59 -3.20
N GLY A 495 -10.28 17.05 -4.13
CA GLY A 495 -10.34 15.66 -4.54
C GLY A 495 -11.52 15.31 -5.44
N ILE A 496 -12.03 16.24 -6.24
CA ILE A 496 -13.11 15.98 -7.22
C ILE A 496 -12.57 15.06 -8.33
N THR A 497 -13.18 13.90 -8.52
CA THR A 497 -12.70 12.84 -9.44
C THR A 497 -13.71 12.36 -10.47
N GLY A 498 -15.00 12.52 -10.22
CA GLY A 498 -16.06 12.07 -11.13
C GLY A 498 -16.23 13.00 -12.32
N GLY A 499 -16.45 12.47 -13.53
CA GLY A 499 -16.55 13.27 -14.75
C GLY A 499 -17.61 14.37 -14.71
N ASP A 500 -18.79 14.09 -14.14
CA ASP A 500 -19.88 15.08 -14.02
C ASP A 500 -19.60 16.11 -12.94
N ALA A 501 -19.05 15.70 -11.79
CA ALA A 501 -18.63 16.60 -10.72
C ALA A 501 -17.52 17.55 -11.19
N THR A 502 -16.53 17.02 -11.94
CA THR A 502 -15.47 17.82 -12.54
C THR A 502 -16.02 18.85 -13.55
N LYS A 503 -16.93 18.44 -14.43
CA LYS A 503 -17.61 19.37 -15.37
C LYS A 503 -18.36 20.47 -14.63
N ALA A 504 -19.07 20.11 -13.54
CA ALA A 504 -19.80 21.08 -12.71
C ALA A 504 -18.85 22.08 -12.04
N ALA A 505 -17.74 21.61 -11.49
CA ALA A 505 -16.71 22.45 -10.87
C ALA A 505 -16.07 23.41 -11.88
N LEU A 506 -15.64 22.90 -13.05
CA LEU A 506 -15.07 23.71 -14.12
C LEU A 506 -16.06 24.75 -14.66
N LYS A 507 -17.35 24.39 -14.73
CA LYS A 507 -18.39 25.35 -15.12
C LYS A 507 -18.51 26.50 -14.11
N ILE A 508 -18.43 26.24 -12.81
CA ILE A 508 -18.46 27.27 -11.76
C ILE A 508 -17.30 28.24 -11.95
N VAL A 509 -16.09 27.75 -12.21
CA VAL A 509 -14.88 28.58 -12.45
C VAL A 509 -15.03 29.39 -13.71
N ASN A 510 -15.45 28.77 -14.82
CA ASN A 510 -15.61 29.45 -16.12
C ASN A 510 -16.68 30.55 -16.08
N ASP A 511 -17.77 30.32 -15.38
CA ASP A 511 -18.86 31.30 -15.23
C ASP A 511 -18.43 32.50 -14.34
N ASN A 512 -17.49 32.34 -13.42
CA ASN A 512 -17.07 33.36 -12.45
C ASN A 512 -15.55 33.29 -12.16
N PRO A 513 -14.67 33.50 -13.14
CA PRO A 513 -13.23 33.29 -13.00
C PRO A 513 -12.54 34.26 -12.01
N ASP A 514 -13.18 35.36 -11.69
CA ASP A 514 -12.69 36.34 -10.70
C ASP A 514 -12.99 35.90 -9.25
N LYS A 515 -13.97 35.00 -9.06
CA LYS A 515 -14.40 34.53 -7.74
C LYS A 515 -13.89 33.17 -7.38
N TYR A 516 -13.72 32.31 -8.38
CA TYR A 516 -13.42 30.90 -8.19
C TYR A 516 -12.24 30.48 -9.04
N LYS A 517 -11.46 29.59 -8.51
CA LYS A 517 -10.26 29.01 -9.13
C LYS A 517 -10.31 27.50 -9.03
N GLU A 518 -9.50 26.84 -9.81
CA GLU A 518 -9.23 25.43 -9.68
C GLU A 518 -7.73 25.16 -9.77
N THR A 519 -7.31 24.06 -9.20
CA THR A 519 -6.03 23.41 -9.47
C THR A 519 -6.28 21.94 -9.69
N HIS A 520 -5.45 21.29 -10.47
CA HIS A 520 -5.59 19.86 -10.72
C HIS A 520 -4.24 19.20 -10.90
N TYR A 521 -4.21 17.90 -10.73
CA TYR A 521 -3.03 17.08 -10.96
C TYR A 521 -3.43 15.67 -11.41
N ASP A 522 -2.55 15.04 -12.20
CA ASP A 522 -2.70 13.66 -12.57
C ASP A 522 -2.48 12.76 -11.35
N ARG A 523 -3.36 11.78 -11.17
CA ARG A 523 -3.24 10.83 -10.08
C ARG A 523 -1.95 10.04 -10.18
N ALA A 524 -1.18 9.96 -9.10
CA ALA A 524 -0.12 9.00 -8.95
C ALA A 524 -0.72 7.63 -8.60
N GLY A 525 -1.31 6.96 -9.57
CA GLY A 525 -2.00 5.68 -9.39
C GLY A 525 -3.04 5.42 -10.46
N TYR A 526 -3.77 4.30 -10.32
CA TYR A 526 -4.83 3.91 -11.27
C TYR A 526 -5.87 2.99 -10.62
N GLY A 527 -7.06 2.94 -11.22
CA GLY A 527 -8.01 1.86 -11.01
C GLY A 527 -7.59 0.65 -11.85
N LYS A 528 -7.71 -0.55 -11.28
CA LYS A 528 -7.12 -1.77 -11.85
C LYS A 528 -8.04 -2.99 -11.82
N LEU A 529 -7.74 -3.92 -12.70
CA LEU A 529 -8.10 -5.32 -12.57
C LEU A 529 -6.82 -6.09 -12.25
N GLY A 530 -6.67 -6.54 -11.00
CA GLY A 530 -5.51 -7.28 -10.51
C GLY A 530 -5.72 -8.79 -10.57
N PHE A 531 -4.64 -9.53 -10.76
CA PHE A 531 -4.68 -10.98 -10.88
C PHE A 531 -3.99 -11.69 -9.73
N ARG A 532 -4.38 -12.96 -9.50
CA ARG A 532 -3.58 -13.93 -8.75
C ARG A 532 -2.74 -14.69 -9.76
N CYS A 533 -1.43 -14.42 -9.76
CA CYS A 533 -0.53 -14.96 -10.79
C CYS A 533 0.01 -16.35 -10.45
N ASP A 534 -0.41 -16.93 -9.34
CA ASP A 534 -0.08 -18.28 -8.88
C ASP A 534 -1.31 -19.23 -8.86
N PHE A 535 -2.50 -18.75 -9.24
CA PHE A 535 -3.73 -19.51 -9.08
C PHE A 535 -4.62 -19.52 -10.33
N GLY A 536 -4.99 -20.71 -10.78
CA GLY A 536 -5.91 -20.95 -11.90
C GLY A 536 -5.37 -20.47 -13.24
N SER A 537 -6.26 -20.10 -14.15
CA SER A 537 -5.89 -19.70 -15.52
C SER A 537 -5.03 -18.43 -15.55
N THR A 538 -5.17 -17.53 -14.58
CA THR A 538 -4.39 -16.28 -14.49
C THR A 538 -2.95 -16.48 -14.03
N SER A 539 -2.54 -17.70 -13.68
CA SER A 539 -1.13 -18.05 -13.51
C SER A 539 -0.33 -17.86 -14.81
N PHE A 540 -0.99 -17.89 -15.95
CA PHE A 540 -0.35 -17.79 -17.26
C PHE A 540 -0.42 -16.35 -17.80
N ALA A 541 0.74 -15.77 -18.12
CA ALA A 541 0.82 -14.39 -18.64
C ALA A 541 0.05 -14.23 -19.97
N SER A 542 0.01 -15.26 -20.82
CA SER A 542 -0.80 -15.29 -22.05
C SER A 542 -2.29 -15.03 -21.78
N VAL A 543 -2.83 -15.54 -20.67
CA VAL A 543 -4.22 -15.28 -20.26
C VAL A 543 -4.39 -13.83 -19.82
N ARG A 544 -3.47 -13.30 -19.02
CA ARG A 544 -3.53 -11.92 -18.54
C ARG A 544 -3.41 -10.92 -19.68
N ARG A 545 -2.48 -11.16 -20.64
CA ARG A 545 -2.37 -10.37 -21.88
C ARG A 545 -3.61 -10.47 -22.76
N ALA A 546 -4.18 -11.67 -22.93
CA ALA A 546 -5.43 -11.86 -23.65
C ALA A 546 -6.59 -11.09 -23.03
N ILE A 547 -6.72 -11.09 -21.68
CA ILE A 547 -7.74 -10.28 -20.99
C ILE A 547 -7.54 -8.80 -21.29
N MET A 548 -6.31 -8.30 -21.20
CA MET A 548 -5.99 -6.90 -21.45
C MET A 548 -6.36 -6.48 -22.91
N LEU A 549 -6.19 -7.37 -23.87
CA LEU A 549 -6.56 -7.16 -25.26
C LEU A 549 -8.08 -7.21 -25.53
N THR A 550 -8.90 -7.74 -24.59
CA THR A 550 -10.36 -7.78 -24.71
C THR A 550 -11.09 -6.61 -24.03
N ILE A 551 -10.38 -5.74 -23.34
CA ILE A 551 -10.94 -4.55 -22.69
C ILE A 551 -10.52 -3.29 -23.47
N ASN A 552 -11.48 -2.55 -24.01
CA ASN A 552 -11.20 -1.24 -24.62
C ASN A 552 -10.93 -0.21 -23.50
N ARG A 553 -9.69 -0.17 -22.98
CA ARG A 553 -9.30 0.67 -21.85
C ARG A 553 -9.46 2.17 -22.12
N ASN A 554 -9.24 2.62 -23.35
CA ASN A 554 -9.43 4.03 -23.70
C ASN A 554 -10.90 4.45 -23.57
N GLU A 555 -11.82 3.63 -24.08
CA GLU A 555 -13.25 3.86 -23.93
C GLU A 555 -13.68 3.74 -22.46
N PHE A 556 -13.14 2.76 -21.74
CA PHE A 556 -13.40 2.57 -20.32
C PHE A 556 -12.98 3.81 -19.52
N ALA A 557 -11.74 4.28 -19.69
CA ALA A 557 -11.22 5.46 -19.01
C ALA A 557 -12.03 6.72 -19.36
N GLN A 558 -12.33 6.94 -20.65
CA GLN A 558 -13.12 8.08 -21.08
C GLN A 558 -14.53 8.08 -20.50
N THR A 559 -15.18 6.93 -20.45
CA THR A 559 -16.54 6.81 -19.89
C THR A 559 -16.53 7.07 -18.39
N PHE A 560 -15.61 6.47 -17.66
CA PHE A 560 -15.54 6.62 -16.19
C PHE A 560 -15.11 8.02 -15.76
N THR A 561 -14.06 8.58 -16.38
CA THR A 561 -13.49 9.87 -15.97
C THR A 561 -14.18 11.08 -16.65
N GLY A 562 -15.11 10.85 -17.58
CA GLY A 562 -15.74 11.92 -18.35
C GLY A 562 -14.77 12.66 -19.27
N GLY A 563 -13.63 12.07 -19.59
CA GLY A 563 -12.55 12.63 -20.41
C GLY A 563 -11.43 13.29 -19.58
N TYR A 564 -11.51 13.27 -18.24
CA TYR A 564 -10.49 13.79 -17.33
C TYR A 564 -9.64 12.67 -16.75
N GLY A 565 -9.02 11.90 -17.64
CA GLY A 565 -8.15 10.82 -17.29
C GLY A 565 -7.53 10.15 -18.51
N SER A 566 -6.60 9.26 -18.26
CA SER A 566 -5.81 8.56 -19.26
C SER A 566 -5.65 7.08 -18.93
N VAL A 567 -5.06 6.33 -19.85
CA VAL A 567 -4.62 4.96 -19.64
C VAL A 567 -3.10 4.97 -19.47
N VAL A 568 -2.62 4.29 -18.44
CA VAL A 568 -1.19 4.05 -18.20
C VAL A 568 -0.83 2.61 -18.57
N HIS A 569 0.46 2.35 -18.81
CA HIS A 569 0.94 1.06 -19.32
C HIS A 569 1.83 0.32 -18.33
N GLY A 570 1.88 0.79 -17.09
CA GLY A 570 2.67 0.19 -16.03
C GLY A 570 2.37 0.81 -14.67
N PRO A 571 3.00 0.29 -13.60
CA PRO A 571 2.80 0.76 -12.24
C PRO A 571 3.61 2.04 -11.96
N TYR A 572 3.31 3.11 -12.66
CA TYR A 572 4.03 4.38 -12.54
C TYR A 572 3.10 5.58 -12.68
N TYR A 573 3.62 6.70 -12.24
CA TYR A 573 3.09 8.04 -12.48
C TYR A 573 4.00 8.77 -13.50
N GLU A 574 3.44 9.26 -14.59
CA GLU A 574 4.20 9.91 -15.67
C GLU A 574 4.93 11.18 -15.21
N GLY A 575 4.47 11.80 -14.13
CA GLY A 575 5.14 12.92 -13.48
C GLY A 575 6.33 12.55 -12.60
N SER A 576 6.58 11.26 -12.33
CA SER A 576 7.68 10.82 -11.48
C SER A 576 9.06 11.08 -12.10
N ALA A 577 10.08 11.22 -11.25
CA ALA A 577 11.45 11.44 -11.69
C ALA A 577 11.97 10.25 -12.51
N ALA A 578 11.68 9.02 -12.08
CA ALA A 578 12.10 7.81 -12.76
C ALA A 578 11.51 7.70 -14.17
N TYR A 579 10.20 7.89 -14.34
CA TYR A 579 9.59 7.87 -15.67
C TYR A 579 10.16 8.96 -16.59
N LYS A 580 10.27 10.20 -16.08
CA LYS A 580 10.86 11.32 -16.85
C LYS A 580 12.28 11.06 -17.33
N ALA A 581 13.08 10.35 -16.51
CA ALA A 581 14.46 10.01 -16.86
C ALA A 581 14.55 9.02 -18.02
N VAL A 582 13.56 8.10 -18.16
CA VAL A 582 13.65 6.99 -19.13
C VAL A 582 12.54 6.98 -20.19
N LYS A 583 11.62 7.95 -20.20
CA LYS A 583 10.45 7.99 -21.09
C LYS A 583 10.76 7.85 -22.59
N ASP A 584 11.93 8.29 -23.01
CA ASP A 584 12.37 8.26 -24.41
C ASP A 584 13.06 6.93 -24.79
N THR A 585 13.35 6.06 -23.81
CA THR A 585 14.08 4.79 -24.00
C THR A 585 13.29 3.57 -23.53
N ILE A 586 12.27 3.74 -22.71
CA ILE A 586 11.44 2.65 -22.19
C ILE A 586 10.59 2.05 -23.31
N LYS A 587 10.57 0.72 -23.39
CA LYS A 587 9.79 -0.04 -24.38
C LYS A 587 8.57 -0.66 -23.70
N LEU A 588 7.37 -0.21 -24.04
CA LEU A 588 6.13 -0.69 -23.44
C LEU A 588 5.16 -1.19 -24.51
N ASN A 589 4.59 -2.37 -24.28
CA ASN A 589 3.48 -2.87 -25.06
C ASN A 589 2.21 -2.10 -24.74
N VAL A 590 1.54 -1.55 -25.74
CA VAL A 590 0.33 -0.73 -25.54
C VAL A 590 -0.92 -1.57 -25.35
N TYR A 591 -0.94 -2.82 -25.82
CA TYR A 591 -2.09 -3.74 -25.74
C TYR A 591 -3.40 -3.10 -26.20
N THR A 592 -3.45 -2.68 -27.45
CA THR A 592 -4.65 -2.12 -28.05
C THR A 592 -5.74 -3.19 -28.19
N TYR A 593 -6.99 -2.81 -27.89
CA TYR A 593 -8.14 -3.71 -28.00
C TYR A 593 -8.18 -4.47 -29.34
N SER A 594 -8.13 -5.78 -29.27
CA SER A 594 -8.14 -6.68 -30.42
C SER A 594 -8.50 -8.10 -29.99
N VAL A 595 -9.69 -8.55 -30.36
CA VAL A 595 -10.13 -9.92 -30.09
C VAL A 595 -9.26 -10.94 -30.82
N GLN A 596 -8.79 -10.62 -32.04
CA GLN A 596 -7.91 -11.54 -32.77
C GLN A 596 -6.55 -11.70 -32.07
N SER A 597 -5.93 -10.60 -31.64
CA SER A 597 -4.66 -10.66 -30.91
C SER A 597 -4.80 -11.40 -29.58
N ALA A 598 -5.95 -11.28 -28.91
CA ALA A 598 -6.23 -12.06 -27.69
C ALA A 598 -6.35 -13.57 -28.00
N ILE A 599 -6.92 -13.94 -29.15
CA ILE A 599 -6.96 -15.34 -29.59
C ILE A 599 -5.55 -15.84 -29.89
N ASP A 600 -4.74 -15.04 -30.57
CA ASP A 600 -3.36 -15.39 -30.92
C ASP A 600 -2.51 -15.62 -29.66
N GLU A 601 -2.57 -14.73 -28.67
CA GLU A 601 -1.95 -14.90 -27.35
C GLU A 601 -2.36 -16.21 -26.66
N LEU A 602 -3.64 -16.54 -26.69
CA LEU A 602 -4.13 -17.78 -26.08
C LEU A 602 -3.65 -19.01 -26.86
N VAL A 603 -3.63 -18.97 -28.20
CA VAL A 603 -3.17 -20.08 -29.03
C VAL A 603 -1.68 -20.31 -28.81
N ASP A 604 -0.87 -19.27 -28.83
CA ASP A 604 0.57 -19.34 -28.57
C ASP A 604 0.86 -19.82 -27.14
N GLY A 605 0.03 -19.41 -26.17
CA GLY A 605 0.05 -19.91 -24.79
C GLY A 605 -0.50 -21.32 -24.62
N GLY A 606 -0.87 -22.05 -25.68
CA GLY A 606 -1.31 -23.45 -25.63
C GLY A 606 -2.78 -23.65 -25.20
N TRP A 607 -3.61 -22.60 -25.17
CA TRP A 607 -5.05 -22.68 -24.86
C TRP A 607 -5.87 -23.11 -26.09
N ILE A 608 -5.60 -24.31 -26.58
CA ILE A 608 -6.10 -24.81 -27.86
C ILE A 608 -7.06 -26.00 -27.78
N TYR A 609 -7.38 -26.46 -26.57
CA TYR A 609 -8.23 -27.63 -26.34
C TYR A 609 -9.62 -27.25 -25.84
N ASN A 610 -10.57 -28.17 -25.95
CA ASN A 610 -11.89 -28.14 -25.31
C ASN A 610 -11.94 -29.06 -24.08
N GLU A 611 -13.11 -29.17 -23.43
CA GLU A 611 -13.33 -30.00 -22.24
C GLU A 611 -13.14 -31.54 -22.49
N LYS A 612 -13.01 -31.94 -23.75
CA LYS A 612 -12.76 -33.37 -24.12
C LYS A 612 -11.31 -33.62 -24.48
N GLY A 613 -10.44 -32.59 -24.40
CA GLY A 613 -9.06 -32.69 -24.86
C GLY A 613 -8.90 -32.63 -26.37
N GLU A 614 -9.96 -32.32 -27.12
CA GLU A 614 -9.95 -32.12 -28.57
C GLU A 614 -9.58 -30.66 -28.89
N LYS A 615 -9.26 -30.38 -30.16
CA LYS A 615 -9.01 -29.00 -30.60
C LYS A 615 -10.26 -28.13 -30.40
N PHE A 616 -10.09 -26.99 -29.77
CA PHE A 616 -11.17 -26.01 -29.55
C PHE A 616 -11.78 -25.53 -30.87
N ASP A 617 -13.11 -25.56 -30.97
CA ASP A 617 -13.90 -25.04 -32.07
C ASP A 617 -14.88 -23.97 -31.56
N ALA A 618 -14.59 -22.69 -31.85
CA ALA A 618 -15.40 -21.56 -31.37
C ALA A 618 -16.88 -21.61 -31.78
N ALA A 619 -17.25 -22.40 -32.79
CA ALA A 619 -18.66 -22.61 -33.19
C ALA A 619 -19.43 -23.61 -32.31
N LYS A 620 -18.73 -24.42 -31.53
CA LYS A 620 -19.30 -25.54 -30.74
C LYS A 620 -18.96 -25.49 -29.27
N ASP A 621 -17.75 -25.01 -28.97
CA ASP A 621 -17.17 -25.06 -27.63
C ASP A 621 -17.32 -23.68 -26.95
N THR A 622 -17.51 -23.67 -25.64
CA THR A 622 -17.71 -22.45 -24.86
C THR A 622 -16.43 -21.98 -24.19
N VAL A 623 -15.61 -22.93 -23.70
CA VAL A 623 -14.43 -22.63 -22.87
C VAL A 623 -13.22 -23.36 -23.44
N ARG A 624 -12.13 -22.62 -23.57
CA ARG A 624 -10.82 -23.17 -23.92
C ARG A 624 -10.20 -23.89 -22.73
N TYR A 625 -9.36 -24.86 -23.03
CA TYR A 625 -8.52 -25.55 -22.07
C TYR A 625 -7.06 -25.55 -22.53
N LYS A 626 -6.15 -25.53 -21.55
CA LYS A 626 -4.71 -25.72 -21.75
C LYS A 626 -4.29 -27.06 -21.17
N LYS A 627 -3.58 -27.87 -21.95
CA LYS A 627 -2.93 -29.09 -21.48
C LYS A 627 -1.74 -28.72 -20.60
N LEU A 628 -1.62 -29.33 -19.42
CA LEU A 628 -0.62 -29.00 -18.40
C LEU A 628 0.56 -29.99 -18.38
N SER A 629 0.82 -30.69 -19.47
CA SER A 629 1.97 -31.60 -19.60
C SER A 629 3.26 -30.85 -19.37
N GLY A 630 4.10 -31.36 -18.48
CA GLY A 630 5.39 -30.77 -18.16
C GLY A 630 5.34 -29.66 -17.10
N TYR A 631 4.15 -29.25 -16.62
CA TYR A 631 4.03 -28.32 -15.50
C TYR A 631 3.88 -29.08 -14.18
N GLU A 632 4.60 -28.65 -13.17
CA GLU A 632 4.42 -29.10 -11.79
C GLU A 632 3.51 -28.07 -11.09
N LEU A 633 2.36 -28.52 -10.61
CA LEU A 633 1.33 -27.63 -10.08
C LEU A 633 1.03 -27.91 -8.62
N SER A 634 0.74 -26.86 -7.87
CA SER A 634 0.25 -26.97 -6.50
C SER A 634 -1.10 -27.69 -6.43
N SER A 635 -1.43 -28.24 -5.26
CA SER A 635 -2.73 -28.86 -5.02
C SER A 635 -3.91 -27.92 -5.32
N ASP A 636 -3.73 -26.61 -5.09
CA ASP A 636 -4.75 -25.60 -5.31
C ASP A 636 -5.03 -25.41 -6.81
N ASN A 637 -3.97 -25.35 -7.62
CA ASN A 637 -4.11 -25.27 -9.07
C ASN A 637 -4.76 -26.53 -9.66
N LEU A 638 -4.42 -27.71 -9.16
CA LEU A 638 -5.03 -28.94 -9.59
C LEU A 638 -6.53 -29.04 -9.23
N LYS A 639 -6.97 -28.37 -8.16
CA LYS A 639 -8.39 -28.30 -7.72
C LYS A 639 -9.14 -27.10 -8.28
N PHE A 640 -8.50 -26.28 -9.12
CA PHE A 640 -9.11 -25.07 -9.64
C PHE A 640 -10.43 -25.33 -10.39
N LYS A 641 -11.43 -24.50 -10.10
CA LYS A 641 -12.76 -24.55 -10.74
C LYS A 641 -13.41 -23.17 -10.76
N SER A 642 -14.40 -22.99 -11.64
CA SER A 642 -15.27 -21.81 -11.57
C SER A 642 -16.05 -21.76 -10.25
N THR A 643 -16.35 -20.57 -9.74
CA THR A 643 -17.07 -20.41 -8.45
C THR A 643 -18.46 -21.05 -8.48
N ASP A 644 -19.10 -21.16 -9.66
CA ASP A 644 -20.37 -21.86 -9.85
C ASP A 644 -20.20 -23.38 -10.09
N GLY A 645 -18.97 -23.88 -10.07
CA GLY A 645 -18.65 -25.30 -10.25
C GLY A 645 -18.85 -25.86 -11.65
N LYS A 646 -19.13 -25.02 -12.65
CA LYS A 646 -19.48 -25.45 -14.00
C LYS A 646 -18.29 -25.95 -14.81
N TYR A 647 -17.12 -25.36 -14.60
CA TYR A 647 -15.87 -25.73 -15.24
C TYR A 647 -14.78 -25.97 -14.20
N SER A 648 -13.98 -27.00 -14.38
CA SER A 648 -12.90 -27.37 -13.47
C SER A 648 -11.69 -27.90 -14.23
N VAL A 649 -10.55 -27.99 -13.58
CA VAL A 649 -9.44 -28.80 -14.07
C VAL A 649 -9.92 -30.24 -14.26
N ILE A 650 -9.56 -30.84 -15.38
CA ILE A 650 -9.94 -32.21 -15.74
C ILE A 650 -8.70 -33.06 -16.00
N LYS A 651 -8.81 -34.38 -15.75
CA LYS A 651 -7.76 -35.35 -16.08
C LYS A 651 -8.27 -36.27 -17.19
N LEU A 652 -7.59 -36.29 -18.33
CA LEU A 652 -7.91 -37.15 -19.47
C LEU A 652 -6.64 -37.90 -19.90
N ASP A 653 -6.72 -39.21 -19.99
CA ASP A 653 -5.60 -40.08 -20.39
C ASP A 653 -4.30 -39.85 -19.60
N GLY A 654 -4.42 -39.51 -18.32
CA GLY A 654 -3.30 -39.22 -17.43
C GLY A 654 -2.82 -37.78 -17.44
N GLU A 655 -3.30 -36.96 -18.33
CA GLU A 655 -2.91 -35.56 -18.51
C GLU A 655 -3.94 -34.59 -17.91
N TYR A 656 -3.49 -33.49 -17.27
CA TYR A 656 -4.37 -32.46 -16.76
C TYR A 656 -4.63 -31.36 -17.78
N TYR A 657 -5.82 -30.79 -17.72
CA TYR A 657 -6.24 -29.67 -18.57
C TYR A 657 -6.90 -28.59 -17.70
N MET A 658 -6.35 -27.37 -17.75
CA MET A 658 -6.85 -26.17 -17.05
C MET A 658 -7.91 -25.48 -17.91
N PRO A 659 -9.11 -25.16 -17.36
CA PRO A 659 -10.09 -24.36 -18.09
C PRO A 659 -9.72 -22.89 -18.12
N LEU A 660 -10.03 -22.19 -19.19
CA LEU A 660 -9.90 -20.72 -19.28
C LEU A 660 -11.05 -20.05 -18.53
N VAL A 661 -10.93 -20.02 -17.24
CA VAL A 661 -11.93 -19.48 -16.30
C VAL A 661 -11.33 -18.36 -15.47
N VAL A 662 -12.06 -17.26 -15.29
CA VAL A 662 -11.71 -16.18 -14.38
C VAL A 662 -12.78 -16.04 -13.31
N ASN A 663 -12.39 -16.31 -12.06
CA ASN A 663 -13.20 -16.04 -10.89
C ASN A 663 -12.91 -14.60 -10.40
N TRP A 664 -13.74 -13.67 -10.85
CA TRP A 664 -13.57 -12.27 -10.52
C TRP A 664 -14.38 -11.92 -9.27
N TYR A 665 -13.70 -11.29 -8.30
CA TYR A 665 -14.31 -10.74 -7.08
C TYR A 665 -14.24 -9.22 -7.12
N GLY A 666 -15.32 -8.60 -6.70
CA GLY A 666 -15.41 -7.15 -6.51
C GLY A 666 -16.13 -6.82 -5.21
N THR A 667 -16.00 -5.58 -4.79
CA THR A 667 -16.80 -5.04 -3.69
C THR A 667 -18.26 -4.86 -4.12
N GLN A 668 -19.05 -4.24 -3.25
CA GLN A 668 -20.43 -3.86 -3.59
C GLN A 668 -20.49 -3.11 -4.92
N PRO A 669 -21.61 -3.20 -5.67
CA PRO A 669 -21.73 -2.55 -6.96
C PRO A 669 -21.37 -1.06 -6.89
N ASN A 670 -20.44 -0.66 -7.75
CA ASN A 670 -20.02 0.71 -7.96
C ASN A 670 -19.84 0.93 -9.47
N ASP A 671 -19.63 2.16 -9.89
CA ASP A 671 -19.56 2.51 -11.31
C ASP A 671 -18.46 1.75 -12.05
N VAL A 672 -17.28 1.54 -11.42
CA VAL A 672 -16.17 0.77 -12.03
C VAL A 672 -16.57 -0.69 -12.21
N THR A 673 -17.15 -1.29 -11.17
CA THR A 673 -17.63 -2.69 -11.22
C THR A 673 -18.71 -2.86 -12.28
N ASN A 674 -19.71 -1.96 -12.30
CA ASN A 674 -20.80 -1.99 -13.28
C ASN A 674 -20.28 -1.85 -14.73
N GLN A 675 -19.28 -0.98 -14.92
CA GLN A 675 -18.64 -0.82 -16.22
C GLN A 675 -17.84 -2.06 -16.63
N LEU A 676 -17.12 -2.71 -15.68
CA LEU A 676 -16.41 -3.98 -15.94
C LEU A 676 -17.37 -5.12 -16.28
N VAL A 677 -18.54 -5.20 -15.62
CA VAL A 677 -19.58 -6.19 -15.99
C VAL A 677 -19.94 -6.04 -17.47
N THR A 678 -20.13 -4.82 -17.94
CA THR A 678 -20.54 -4.54 -19.32
C THR A 678 -19.38 -4.69 -20.30
N ALA A 679 -18.23 -4.10 -20.00
CA ALA A 679 -17.09 -4.01 -20.91
C ALA A 679 -16.26 -5.30 -20.98
N TRP A 680 -16.39 -6.19 -20.00
CA TRP A 680 -15.57 -7.40 -19.91
C TRP A 680 -16.37 -8.66 -19.61
N GLN A 681 -17.03 -8.79 -18.44
CA GLN A 681 -17.65 -10.05 -18.01
C GLN A 681 -18.73 -10.55 -18.96
N THR A 682 -19.64 -9.67 -19.37
CA THR A 682 -20.76 -10.01 -20.29
C THR A 682 -20.44 -9.69 -21.75
N ALA A 683 -19.30 -9.07 -22.00
CA ALA A 683 -18.89 -8.67 -23.34
C ALA A 683 -18.75 -9.86 -24.29
N LYS A 684 -19.08 -9.60 -25.55
CA LYS A 684 -18.93 -10.60 -26.62
C LYS A 684 -17.46 -11.04 -26.78
N ALA A 685 -16.51 -10.12 -26.60
CA ALA A 685 -15.09 -10.38 -26.72
C ALA A 685 -14.60 -11.53 -25.84
N ALA A 686 -14.97 -11.54 -24.55
CA ALA A 686 -14.60 -12.63 -23.65
C ALA A 686 -15.14 -14.00 -24.12
N LYS A 687 -16.37 -14.03 -24.61
CA LYS A 687 -16.99 -15.26 -25.17
C LYS A 687 -16.31 -15.70 -26.46
N ASP A 688 -16.01 -14.77 -27.36
CA ASP A 688 -15.38 -15.06 -28.65
C ASP A 688 -13.98 -15.68 -28.48
N ILE A 689 -13.25 -15.30 -27.44
CA ILE A 689 -11.95 -15.91 -27.11
C ILE A 689 -12.06 -17.23 -26.33
N GLY A 690 -13.29 -17.69 -26.01
CA GLY A 690 -13.52 -18.94 -25.26
C GLY A 690 -13.21 -18.82 -23.76
N MET A 691 -13.42 -17.66 -23.15
CA MET A 691 -13.21 -17.38 -21.71
C MET A 691 -14.54 -17.40 -20.95
N TYR A 692 -14.54 -18.02 -19.76
CA TYR A 692 -15.69 -18.02 -18.87
C TYR A 692 -15.35 -17.19 -17.62
N ILE A 693 -16.16 -16.18 -17.32
CA ILE A 693 -15.93 -15.25 -16.21
C ILE A 693 -17.09 -15.36 -15.22
N THR A 694 -16.79 -15.69 -13.97
CA THR A 694 -17.74 -15.57 -12.86
C THR A 694 -17.49 -14.28 -12.11
N TYR A 695 -18.56 -13.66 -11.58
CA TYR A 695 -18.45 -12.49 -10.72
C TYR A 695 -19.06 -12.78 -9.36
N THR A 696 -18.34 -12.43 -8.30
CA THR A 696 -18.80 -12.52 -6.91
C THR A 696 -18.63 -11.17 -6.25
N SER A 697 -19.73 -10.60 -5.75
CA SER A 697 -19.70 -9.40 -4.91
C SER A 697 -19.48 -9.81 -3.47
N THR A 698 -18.54 -9.16 -2.79
CA THR A 698 -18.20 -9.44 -1.39
C THR A 698 -17.77 -8.17 -0.67
N GLU A 699 -17.68 -8.22 0.65
CA GLU A 699 -17.17 -7.11 1.47
C GLU A 699 -15.64 -7.05 1.39
N PHE A 700 -15.07 -5.89 1.75
CA PHE A 700 -13.63 -5.74 1.83
C PHE A 700 -13.02 -6.71 2.84
N ASN A 701 -13.54 -6.75 4.05
CA ASN A 701 -13.07 -7.63 5.12
C ASN A 701 -14.25 -8.45 5.68
N PRO A 702 -14.17 -9.80 5.71
CA PRO A 702 -13.02 -10.64 5.33
C PRO A 702 -12.87 -10.90 3.82
N GLY A 703 -13.91 -10.68 3.02
CA GLY A 703 -14.01 -11.19 1.65
C GLY A 703 -12.79 -10.90 0.76
N ILE A 704 -12.58 -9.61 0.42
CA ILE A 704 -11.48 -9.23 -0.47
C ILE A 704 -10.13 -9.40 0.23
N TYR A 705 -9.97 -8.88 1.44
CA TYR A 705 -8.68 -8.88 2.14
C TYR A 705 -8.26 -10.29 2.56
N GLY A 706 -9.21 -11.15 2.93
CA GLY A 706 -8.92 -12.56 3.21
C GLY A 706 -8.24 -13.24 2.04
N GLU A 707 -8.80 -13.11 0.85
CA GLU A 707 -8.25 -13.68 -0.38
C GLU A 707 -6.99 -12.94 -0.89
N LEU A 708 -6.96 -11.59 -0.75
CA LEU A 708 -5.86 -10.76 -1.24
C LEU A 708 -4.56 -11.06 -0.51
N TYR A 709 -4.63 -11.12 0.82
CA TYR A 709 -3.47 -11.33 1.68
C TYR A 709 -3.32 -12.78 2.17
N ARG A 710 -4.31 -13.64 1.90
CA ARG A 710 -4.36 -15.04 2.36
C ARG A 710 -4.12 -15.19 3.86
N MET A 711 -4.78 -14.34 4.65
CA MET A 711 -4.64 -14.27 6.10
C MET A 711 -5.84 -14.92 6.80
N GLU A 712 -5.58 -15.85 7.73
CA GLU A 712 -6.61 -16.49 8.55
C GLU A 712 -7.41 -15.48 9.38
N GLU A 713 -6.76 -14.46 9.94
CA GLU A 713 -7.39 -13.37 10.68
C GLU A 713 -8.34 -12.53 9.85
N ASN A 714 -8.20 -12.53 8.53
CA ASN A 714 -9.09 -11.91 7.57
C ASN A 714 -10.08 -12.91 6.96
N GLY A 715 -10.24 -14.09 7.58
CA GLY A 715 -11.20 -15.11 7.17
C GLY A 715 -10.78 -15.99 6.00
N TYR A 716 -9.50 -16.02 5.63
CA TYR A 716 -8.97 -16.97 4.66
C TYR A 716 -8.93 -18.38 5.24
N ASP A 717 -9.53 -19.34 4.56
CA ASP A 717 -9.67 -20.73 5.01
C ASP A 717 -8.56 -21.67 4.48
N GLY A 718 -7.50 -21.11 3.91
CA GLY A 718 -6.39 -21.87 3.34
C GLY A 718 -6.60 -22.32 1.90
N THR A 719 -7.75 -21.99 1.28
CA THR A 719 -8.05 -22.39 -0.11
C THR A 719 -8.33 -21.15 -0.98
N PRO A 720 -7.49 -20.85 -2.00
CA PRO A 720 -7.74 -19.75 -2.92
C PRO A 720 -9.04 -19.95 -3.72
N LYS A 721 -9.82 -18.90 -3.89
CA LYS A 721 -11.11 -18.94 -4.60
C LYS A 721 -11.14 -17.99 -5.79
N LEU A 722 -10.56 -16.80 -5.64
CA LEU A 722 -10.51 -15.80 -6.70
C LEU A 722 -9.18 -15.85 -7.45
N ASN A 723 -9.20 -15.48 -8.73
CA ASN A 723 -8.00 -15.21 -9.50
C ASN A 723 -8.01 -13.84 -10.21
N ALA A 724 -9.07 -13.05 -10.05
CA ALA A 724 -9.11 -11.65 -10.46
C ALA A 724 -9.89 -10.79 -9.47
N ILE A 725 -9.46 -9.54 -9.30
CA ILE A 725 -10.09 -8.55 -8.43
C ILE A 725 -10.00 -7.15 -9.06
N ASN A 726 -11.09 -6.36 -9.01
CA ASN A 726 -10.97 -4.93 -9.31
C ASN A 726 -10.69 -4.14 -8.04
N PHE A 727 -9.69 -3.27 -8.14
CA PHE A 727 -9.19 -2.49 -7.02
C PHE A 727 -8.57 -1.18 -7.53
N ALA A 728 -7.83 -0.50 -6.65
CA ALA A 728 -7.06 0.69 -7.02
C ALA A 728 -5.67 0.62 -6.37
N THR A 729 -4.74 1.34 -6.95
CA THR A 729 -3.40 1.52 -6.38
C THR A 729 -3.01 2.98 -6.46
N GLY A 730 -2.09 3.40 -5.57
CA GLY A 730 -1.54 4.76 -5.55
C GLY A 730 -0.05 4.71 -5.27
N PHE A 731 0.68 5.63 -5.89
CA PHE A 731 2.11 5.87 -5.72
C PHE A 731 2.29 7.24 -5.04
N THR A 732 1.63 7.42 -3.90
CA THR A 732 1.57 8.69 -3.15
C THR A 732 2.89 9.04 -2.45
N SER A 733 3.85 8.12 -2.45
CA SER A 733 5.21 8.35 -1.99
C SER A 733 6.16 8.26 -3.17
N ALA A 734 7.15 9.14 -3.24
CA ALA A 734 8.25 9.00 -4.21
C ALA A 734 9.09 7.75 -3.92
N VAL A 735 9.05 7.29 -2.68
CA VAL A 735 9.62 6.03 -2.25
C VAL A 735 8.55 4.96 -2.36
N TYR A 736 8.47 4.35 -3.52
CA TYR A 736 7.59 3.22 -3.74
C TYR A 736 8.43 1.98 -4.02
N ASP A 737 8.48 1.08 -3.07
CA ASP A 737 9.15 -0.20 -3.28
C ASP A 737 8.23 -1.14 -4.04
N TYR A 738 8.58 -1.38 -5.29
CA TYR A 738 7.79 -2.21 -6.20
C TYR A 738 7.79 -3.70 -5.82
N ALA A 739 8.78 -4.16 -5.03
CA ALA A 739 8.81 -5.51 -4.48
C ALA A 739 7.56 -5.84 -3.65
N PHE A 740 6.98 -4.80 -3.03
CA PHE A 740 5.82 -4.91 -2.16
C PHE A 740 4.61 -5.62 -2.79
N ASN A 741 4.30 -5.36 -4.05
CA ASN A 741 3.07 -5.88 -4.66
C ASN A 741 3.28 -7.07 -5.60
N TRP A 742 4.49 -7.25 -6.16
CA TRP A 742 4.66 -8.12 -7.33
C TRP A 742 5.84 -9.06 -7.27
N THR A 743 6.57 -9.14 -6.18
CA THR A 743 7.74 -10.01 -6.08
C THR A 743 7.69 -10.96 -4.89
N LEU A 744 8.41 -12.06 -4.99
CA LEU A 744 8.57 -13.07 -3.94
C LEU A 744 9.75 -12.77 -3.02
N ASN A 745 10.25 -11.54 -2.96
CA ASN A 745 11.40 -11.23 -2.14
C ASN A 745 11.18 -11.62 -0.67
N GLN A 746 11.86 -12.68 -0.26
CA GLN A 746 11.72 -13.32 1.05
C GLN A 746 12.21 -12.44 2.20
N ASN A 747 13.17 -11.53 1.95
CA ASN A 747 13.87 -10.86 3.04
C ASN A 747 13.13 -9.67 3.61
N LEU A 748 12.40 -8.90 2.80
CA LEU A 748 11.75 -7.67 3.23
C LEU A 748 10.22 -7.69 3.14
N TYR A 749 9.62 -8.34 2.12
CA TYR A 749 8.22 -8.10 1.76
C TYR A 749 7.45 -9.35 1.31
N ASN A 750 7.85 -10.52 1.74
CA ASN A 750 7.32 -11.78 1.25
C ASN A 750 5.80 -11.94 1.36
N ASP A 751 5.24 -11.39 2.43
CA ASP A 751 3.81 -11.53 2.73
C ASP A 751 2.94 -10.53 1.98
N TYR A 752 3.53 -9.62 1.20
CA TYR A 752 2.82 -8.49 0.58
C TYR A 752 2.69 -8.56 -0.93
N ASN A 753 3.28 -9.58 -1.58
CA ASN A 753 3.05 -9.81 -3.00
C ASN A 753 1.55 -10.10 -3.25
N THR A 754 0.76 -9.04 -3.32
CA THR A 754 -0.70 -9.15 -3.44
C THR A 754 -1.14 -9.77 -4.75
N ALA A 755 -0.31 -9.72 -5.79
CA ALA A 755 -0.54 -10.41 -7.03
C ALA A 755 -0.11 -11.89 -6.96
N HIS A 756 0.66 -12.28 -5.93
CA HIS A 756 1.33 -13.58 -5.86
C HIS A 756 2.05 -13.88 -7.18
N LEU A 757 2.72 -12.86 -7.74
CA LEU A 757 3.44 -12.98 -8.98
C LEU A 757 4.69 -13.82 -8.73
N MET A 758 4.69 -14.99 -9.31
CA MET A 758 5.92 -15.71 -9.57
C MET A 758 6.27 -15.38 -11.01
N ASP A 759 7.48 -14.91 -11.26
CA ASP A 759 7.88 -14.60 -12.61
C ASP A 759 7.74 -15.86 -13.48
N GLU A 760 7.13 -15.74 -14.66
CA GLU A 760 6.84 -16.91 -15.49
C GLU A 760 8.12 -17.62 -15.90
N ALA A 761 9.20 -16.89 -16.18
CA ALA A 761 10.50 -17.47 -16.43
C ALA A 761 11.05 -18.18 -15.19
N ASP A 762 10.93 -17.60 -14.02
CA ASP A 762 11.40 -18.19 -12.78
C ASP A 762 10.53 -19.35 -12.32
N PHE A 763 9.22 -19.28 -12.53
CA PHE A 763 8.28 -20.31 -12.09
C PHE A 763 8.18 -21.46 -13.09
N TYR A 764 7.85 -21.20 -14.33
CA TYR A 764 7.53 -22.24 -15.29
C TYR A 764 8.75 -22.86 -15.97
N GLU A 765 9.85 -22.14 -16.16
CA GLU A 765 11.10 -22.75 -16.66
C GLU A 765 11.75 -23.68 -15.64
N LYS A 766 11.64 -23.38 -14.33
CA LYS A 766 12.13 -24.28 -13.27
C LYS A 766 11.21 -25.47 -13.02
N TYR A 767 9.92 -25.32 -13.21
CA TYR A 767 8.91 -26.34 -12.91
C TYR A 767 8.32 -27.00 -14.16
N THR A 768 8.78 -26.64 -15.35
CA THR A 768 8.57 -27.42 -16.58
C THR A 768 9.63 -28.52 -16.69
N LYS A 769 9.19 -29.75 -16.87
CA LYS A 769 10.09 -30.89 -17.13
C LYS A 769 10.52 -30.94 -18.57
#